data_377c8bb04fc077dce23d500a7e21cd6d
#
_entry.id   377c8bb04fc077dce23d500a7e21cd6d
#
_cell.length_a   1.000
_cell.length_b   1.000
_cell.length_c   1.000
_cell.angle_alpha   90.00
_cell.angle_beta   90.00
_cell.angle_gamma   90.00
#
_symmetry.space_group_name_H-M   'P 1'
#
loop_
_entity.id
_entity.type
_entity.pdbx_description
1 polymer ?
#
loop_
_entity_poly.entity_id
_entity_poly.type
_entity_poly.pdbx_seq_one_letter_code
_entity_poly.pdbx_strand_id
1 'polypeptide(L)'
;MYDSTPAISTFVTGQGADRNSSQETRLENASDVADLKAGLLLSPKHIPCGYLYDDKGSQLYEEITKLDEYYPFKAEKDLLNQHAAEVVNSIPAGSILVELGCGTAEKTSVLLHALIARDGASNVHFLGIDVSMEALYMARTNVMKQCPQLSSKSIEMVCADYLEGLKQARARHPTAMLCVLWLGSSVGNLKPHEAVGFFQSVQESSGPNTQIFLCTDLWKDAKTLHAAYCDSQGVTEAFIKNGMTHALHAVGVGAQADPACWLYDVVINPVDRRVEMWLVANEDVKGVCDSVDIHKGERILMEMSRKFTLKDIRQLAFQSNFYVQDTWRNAKYSMQMFVSTSEAMQRCWKATDALFDGIGDWAIQPIDVRHPFGFYYGHLASFAKLKTMPRGEQSHMDEMYSRGIDPNMADPTKCHRHPDVPPEWPAKPQVQDYVQKVRMHILGAFASGSVTTRDAYIALEHEWMHLETLAYMLAQEQRLSFEKSSANSNNVQSSVSFDSSSDDEMSAKRERSHGHADSQGNGVTNGVANGNKHANGNSNGGLNGHTYANGVSHSISDSHINGNANSRSSNGHMPLQSASMIQIPAGDITLGIDTDPSKNFAWDNECPQQTPQHVSSFQIASRPISNAEYYKFAVECRGYEQEEYWKAEDLACLRKATKLCPATWTVQADGQVFVHRPGKSALLASVMQQAVWVSLAEAQAFCEWAGGRVMTEEEYERAAEHTRYNNSVLDLEHGGWEWTSTPFAPLKGFEAMSEYPEYSTDFFDGCHYVVKGSSPYTHASLIRRSFRNYYQKEYPYVFAKFRICKDTE
;
A
#
# COMPACT_ATOMS: atom_id res chain seq x y z
N MET A 1 16.93 30.45 21.48
CA MET A 1 16.36 30.64 22.83
C MET A 1 14.93 31.13 22.66
N TYR A 2 14.01 30.21 22.56
CA TYR A 2 12.60 30.30 22.95
C TYR A 2 12.17 28.88 23.24
N ASP A 3 12.43 28.50 24.47
CA ASP A 3 11.95 27.30 25.11
C ASP A 3 10.63 27.70 25.78
N SER A 4 9.53 27.21 25.27
CA SER A 4 8.26 27.10 25.97
C SER A 4 7.37 26.09 25.20
N THR A 5 7.62 24.83 25.47
CA THR A 5 6.64 23.77 25.27
C THR A 5 5.43 24.03 26.16
N PRO A 6 4.22 24.22 25.64
CA PRO A 6 3.02 24.06 26.44
C PRO A 6 2.84 22.55 26.65
N ALA A 7 2.82 22.16 27.89
CA ALA A 7 2.62 20.81 28.35
C ALA A 7 1.31 20.23 27.81
N ILE A 8 1.43 19.18 27.00
CA ILE A 8 0.38 18.16 26.85
C ILE A 8 0.50 17.29 28.10
N SER A 9 0.13 17.79 29.22
CA SER A 9 -0.04 17.01 30.44
C SER A 9 -1.06 17.72 31.29
N THR A 10 -2.24 17.14 31.33
CA THR A 10 -2.96 16.92 32.59
C THR A 10 -4.41 16.56 32.30
N PHE A 11 -4.63 15.30 32.02
CA PHE A 11 -5.86 14.68 32.50
C PHE A 11 -5.46 13.79 33.67
N VAL A 12 -5.53 14.30 34.88
CA VAL A 12 -5.12 13.61 36.10
C VAL A 12 -6.33 13.02 36.81
N THR A 13 -6.17 11.77 37.11
CA THR A 13 -6.89 10.85 37.99
C THR A 13 -7.61 11.46 39.18
N GLY A 14 -8.92 11.25 39.27
CA GLY A 14 -9.68 11.33 40.52
C GLY A 14 -9.99 9.93 41.05
N GLN A 15 -9.45 9.59 42.21
CA GLN A 15 -9.81 8.40 42.98
C GLN A 15 -11.19 8.55 43.66
N GLY A 16 -12.00 7.55 43.47
CA GLY A 16 -13.05 7.03 44.33
C GLY A 16 -13.91 7.95 45.17
N ALA A 17 -15.20 8.05 44.85
CA ALA A 17 -16.23 8.34 45.81
C ALA A 17 -17.60 7.79 45.38
N ASP A 18 -18.41 7.44 46.38
CA ASP A 18 -19.59 6.66 46.46
C ASP A 18 -20.75 6.95 45.48
N ARG A 19 -21.48 5.89 45.19
CA ARG A 19 -22.78 5.87 44.50
C ARG A 19 -23.86 6.55 45.34
N ASN A 20 -24.43 7.62 44.81
CA ASN A 20 -25.85 8.00 44.78
C ASN A 20 -26.04 9.48 44.41
N SER A 21 -26.43 9.72 43.14
CA SER A 21 -27.43 10.74 42.83
C SER A 21 -27.54 10.86 41.31
N SER A 22 -28.74 10.79 40.82
CA SER A 22 -29.19 11.13 39.49
C SER A 22 -28.94 12.63 39.20
N GLN A 23 -28.11 12.91 38.21
CA GLN A 23 -27.64 14.14 37.61
C GLN A 23 -26.13 14.36 37.85
N GLU A 24 -25.27 13.57 37.24
CA GLU A 24 -23.87 13.93 37.07
C GLU A 24 -23.66 14.41 35.64
N THR A 25 -23.83 15.71 35.46
CA THR A 25 -23.05 16.49 34.47
C THR A 25 -21.58 16.18 34.72
N ARG A 26 -20.85 15.81 33.66
CA ARG A 26 -19.38 15.65 33.66
C ARG A 26 -18.78 16.79 34.48
N LEU A 27 -18.16 16.48 35.64
CA LEU A 27 -17.39 17.47 36.39
C LEU A 27 -16.19 17.84 35.52
N GLU A 28 -16.22 19.05 34.95
CA GLU A 28 -15.09 19.62 34.22
C GLU A 28 -13.90 19.66 35.16
N ASN A 29 -12.79 19.04 34.75
CA ASN A 29 -11.56 19.11 35.52
C ASN A 29 -11.05 20.55 35.47
N ALA A 30 -10.41 21.01 36.55
CA ALA A 30 -9.78 22.34 36.63
C ALA A 30 -8.81 22.62 35.47
N SER A 31 -8.23 21.58 34.88
CA SER A 31 -7.39 21.62 33.70
C SER A 31 -8.16 22.02 32.43
N ASP A 32 -9.33 21.44 32.18
CA ASP A 32 -10.14 21.70 30.98
C ASP A 32 -10.58 23.16 30.91
N VAL A 33 -10.96 23.70 32.07
CA VAL A 33 -11.33 25.11 32.22
C VAL A 33 -10.11 26.04 32.04
N ALA A 34 -8.91 25.61 32.47
CA ALA A 34 -7.68 26.36 32.27
C ALA A 34 -7.31 26.45 30.77
N ASP A 35 -7.42 25.34 30.04
CA ASP A 35 -7.17 25.29 28.60
C ASP A 35 -8.21 26.11 27.80
N LEU A 36 -9.47 26.09 28.22
CA LEU A 36 -10.50 26.95 27.65
C LEU A 36 -10.17 28.43 27.84
N LYS A 37 -9.81 28.83 29.07
CA LYS A 37 -9.40 30.21 29.37
C LYS A 37 -8.17 30.62 28.54
N ALA A 38 -7.18 29.74 28.45
CA ALA A 38 -5.99 29.98 27.62
C ALA A 38 -6.38 30.19 26.14
N GLY A 39 -7.27 29.38 25.59
CA GLY A 39 -7.76 29.52 24.23
C GLY A 39 -8.54 30.81 23.97
N LEU A 40 -9.33 31.27 24.94
CA LEU A 40 -10.07 32.53 24.87
C LEU A 40 -9.15 33.78 24.95
N LEU A 41 -7.93 33.64 25.45
CA LEU A 41 -6.92 34.71 25.48
C LEU A 41 -6.12 34.84 24.18
N LEU A 42 -6.20 33.87 23.29
CA LEU A 42 -5.49 33.88 22.01
C LEU A 42 -6.09 34.86 20.99
N SER A 43 -5.36 35.15 19.93
CA SER A 43 -5.84 35.87 18.75
C SER A 43 -5.42 35.10 17.48
N PRO A 44 -6.34 34.52 16.75
CA PRO A 44 -7.78 34.43 17.06
C PRO A 44 -8.07 33.54 18.28
N LYS A 45 -9.19 33.80 18.93
CA LYS A 45 -9.69 32.97 20.03
C LYS A 45 -10.08 31.60 19.54
N HIS A 46 -9.91 30.57 20.38
CA HIS A 46 -10.39 29.23 20.05
C HIS A 46 -10.98 28.53 21.29
N ILE A 47 -11.86 27.59 21.03
CA ILE A 47 -12.46 26.70 22.03
C ILE A 47 -11.88 25.30 21.83
N PRO A 48 -11.40 24.61 22.89
CA PRO A 48 -10.98 23.22 22.79
C PRO A 48 -12.13 22.33 22.30
N CYS A 49 -11.84 21.45 21.32
CA CYS A 49 -12.87 20.63 20.66
C CYS A 49 -13.60 19.67 21.63
N GLY A 50 -13.03 19.35 22.78
CA GLY A 50 -13.69 18.56 23.82
C GLY A 50 -15.04 19.13 24.29
N TYR A 51 -15.24 20.45 24.22
CA TYR A 51 -16.51 21.10 24.55
C TYR A 51 -17.64 20.84 23.56
N LEU A 52 -17.34 20.28 22.38
CA LEU A 52 -18.34 19.91 21.37
C LEU A 52 -19.07 18.61 21.72
N TYR A 53 -18.50 17.76 22.58
CA TYR A 53 -18.92 16.36 22.77
C TYR A 53 -19.53 16.11 24.17
N ASP A 54 -20.39 17.01 24.65
CA ASP A 54 -21.31 16.71 25.73
C ASP A 54 -22.42 15.74 25.26
N ASP A 55 -23.34 15.34 26.14
CA ASP A 55 -24.42 14.40 25.80
C ASP A 55 -25.26 14.87 24.59
N LYS A 56 -25.60 16.16 24.54
CA LYS A 56 -26.34 16.75 23.44
C LYS A 56 -25.49 16.86 22.15
N GLY A 57 -24.21 17.24 22.30
CA GLY A 57 -23.28 17.30 21.19
C GLY A 57 -23.04 15.92 20.57
N SER A 58 -22.92 14.90 21.39
CA SER A 58 -22.80 13.50 20.94
C SER A 58 -24.01 13.05 20.13
N GLN A 59 -25.22 13.42 20.56
CA GLN A 59 -26.46 13.14 19.81
C GLN A 59 -26.49 13.88 18.46
N LEU A 60 -26.13 15.18 18.45
CA LEU A 60 -26.05 15.97 17.22
C LEU A 60 -25.00 15.41 16.26
N TYR A 61 -23.85 14.96 16.77
CA TYR A 61 -22.85 14.30 15.93
C TYR A 61 -23.37 13.02 15.30
N GLU A 62 -24.13 12.21 16.03
CA GLU A 62 -24.82 11.04 15.48
C GLU A 62 -25.81 11.40 14.35
N GLU A 63 -26.50 12.55 14.46
CA GLU A 63 -27.36 13.06 13.39
C GLU A 63 -26.55 13.51 12.18
N ILE A 64 -25.41 14.20 12.39
CA ILE A 64 -24.48 14.60 11.33
C ILE A 64 -24.03 13.38 10.52
N THR A 65 -23.69 12.26 11.17
CA THR A 65 -23.24 11.04 10.47
C THR A 65 -24.27 10.43 9.52
N LYS A 66 -25.54 10.80 9.66
CA LYS A 66 -26.68 10.32 8.82
C LYS A 66 -26.95 11.22 7.63
N LEU A 67 -26.36 12.42 7.58
CA LEU A 67 -26.56 13.38 6.49
C LEU A 67 -25.88 12.90 5.21
N ASP A 68 -26.55 13.06 4.08
CA ASP A 68 -25.98 12.71 2.77
C ASP A 68 -24.78 13.59 2.39
N GLU A 69 -24.77 14.85 2.82
CA GLU A 69 -23.67 15.79 2.62
C GLU A 69 -22.43 15.42 3.43
N TYR A 70 -22.61 14.80 4.61
CA TYR A 70 -21.49 14.37 5.46
C TYR A 70 -20.89 13.04 5.00
N TYR A 71 -20.21 13.07 3.87
CA TYR A 71 -19.62 11.90 3.24
C TYR A 71 -18.57 11.12 4.10
N PRO A 72 -17.83 11.70 5.10
CA PRO A 72 -16.70 11.03 5.73
C PRO A 72 -17.08 9.71 6.39
N PHE A 73 -18.19 9.66 7.14
CA PHE A 73 -18.63 8.44 7.82
C PHE A 73 -18.93 7.30 6.84
N LYS A 74 -19.67 7.61 5.77
CA LYS A 74 -20.02 6.63 4.74
C LYS A 74 -18.80 6.17 3.95
N ALA A 75 -17.93 7.10 3.56
CA ALA A 75 -16.71 6.79 2.79
C ALA A 75 -15.75 5.88 3.56
N GLU A 76 -15.59 6.11 4.87
CA GLU A 76 -14.78 5.25 5.75
C GLU A 76 -15.41 3.86 5.91
N LYS A 77 -16.71 3.80 6.18
CA LYS A 77 -17.43 2.52 6.37
C LYS A 77 -17.42 1.67 5.09
N ASP A 78 -17.62 2.31 3.92
CA ASP A 78 -17.56 1.63 2.62
C ASP A 78 -16.15 1.06 2.38
N LEU A 79 -15.11 1.84 2.68
CA LEU A 79 -13.71 1.42 2.53
C LEU A 79 -13.35 0.27 3.49
N LEU A 80 -13.82 0.34 4.76
CA LEU A 80 -13.66 -0.75 5.73
C LEU A 80 -14.35 -2.04 5.24
N ASN A 81 -15.59 -1.95 4.75
CA ASN A 81 -16.31 -3.11 4.23
C ASN A 81 -15.58 -3.74 3.02
N GLN A 82 -15.04 -2.91 2.13
CA GLN A 82 -14.32 -3.36 0.94
C GLN A 82 -13.04 -4.11 1.28
N HIS A 83 -12.30 -3.66 2.30
CA HIS A 83 -10.95 -4.15 2.59
C HIS A 83 -10.80 -4.84 3.96
N ALA A 84 -11.90 -5.16 4.66
CA ALA A 84 -11.85 -5.74 6.00
C ALA A 84 -10.94 -6.98 6.09
N ALA A 85 -11.03 -7.90 5.13
CA ALA A 85 -10.21 -9.11 5.10
C ALA A 85 -8.71 -8.80 4.93
N GLU A 86 -8.36 -7.81 4.10
CA GLU A 86 -6.98 -7.39 3.88
C GLU A 86 -6.43 -6.68 5.13
N VAL A 87 -7.22 -5.78 5.72
CA VAL A 87 -6.84 -5.06 6.95
C VAL A 87 -6.56 -6.04 8.08
N VAL A 88 -7.43 -7.00 8.32
CA VAL A 88 -7.20 -7.97 9.41
C VAL A 88 -6.02 -8.89 9.14
N ASN A 89 -5.67 -9.18 7.89
CA ASN A 89 -4.47 -9.93 7.54
C ASN A 89 -3.17 -9.20 7.93
N SER A 90 -3.19 -7.86 7.99
CA SER A 90 -2.06 -7.05 8.48
C SER A 90 -1.96 -7.02 10.00
N ILE A 91 -2.99 -7.47 10.72
CA ILE A 91 -3.03 -7.55 12.18
C ILE A 91 -2.57 -8.95 12.61
N PRO A 92 -1.52 -9.09 13.45
CA PRO A 92 -1.09 -10.37 13.96
C PRO A 92 -2.21 -11.10 14.70
N ALA A 93 -2.30 -12.43 14.53
CA ALA A 93 -3.28 -13.23 15.25
C ALA A 93 -3.10 -13.10 16.77
N GLY A 94 -4.22 -13.01 17.51
CA GLY A 94 -4.20 -12.82 18.96
C GLY A 94 -3.90 -11.39 19.43
N SER A 95 -3.86 -10.40 18.52
CA SER A 95 -3.77 -8.99 18.89
C SER A 95 -5.04 -8.54 19.64
N ILE A 96 -4.87 -7.60 20.58
CA ILE A 96 -5.97 -6.89 21.20
C ILE A 96 -6.32 -5.69 20.31
N LEU A 97 -7.57 -5.60 19.86
CA LEU A 97 -8.07 -4.47 19.10
C LEU A 97 -8.47 -3.36 20.07
N VAL A 98 -7.79 -2.22 20.06
CA VAL A 98 -8.02 -1.09 20.97
C VAL A 98 -8.52 0.10 20.18
N GLU A 99 -9.71 0.63 20.45
CA GLU A 99 -10.26 1.77 19.72
C GLU A 99 -10.24 3.05 20.57
N LEU A 100 -9.67 4.11 20.01
CA LEU A 100 -9.65 5.44 20.60
C LEU A 100 -10.90 6.23 20.20
N GLY A 101 -11.73 6.62 21.20
CA GLY A 101 -13.00 7.30 20.94
C GLY A 101 -13.97 6.35 20.24
N CYS A 102 -14.29 5.22 20.89
CA CYS A 102 -15.04 4.16 20.22
C CYS A 102 -16.49 4.52 19.89
N GLY A 103 -17.06 5.57 20.50
CA GLY A 103 -18.43 5.99 20.25
C GLY A 103 -19.40 4.81 20.34
N THR A 104 -20.12 4.50 19.27
CA THR A 104 -21.01 3.34 19.19
C THR A 104 -20.35 2.04 18.70
N ALA A 105 -19.07 2.06 18.34
CA ALA A 105 -18.28 0.95 17.76
C ALA A 105 -18.94 0.30 16.50
N GLU A 106 -19.77 1.04 15.76
CA GLU A 106 -20.47 0.52 14.59
C GLU A 106 -19.49 0.12 13.49
N LYS A 107 -18.51 0.99 13.19
CA LYS A 107 -17.49 0.76 12.16
C LYS A 107 -16.56 -0.37 12.55
N THR A 108 -16.17 -0.45 13.80
CA THR A 108 -15.26 -1.46 14.34
C THR A 108 -15.84 -2.87 14.27
N SER A 109 -17.16 -3.01 14.33
CA SER A 109 -17.84 -4.29 14.14
C SER A 109 -17.51 -4.95 12.78
N VAL A 110 -17.19 -4.17 11.74
CA VAL A 110 -16.76 -4.70 10.44
C VAL A 110 -15.44 -5.45 10.56
N LEU A 111 -14.46 -4.88 11.28
CA LEU A 111 -13.16 -5.52 11.53
C LEU A 111 -13.29 -6.71 12.49
N LEU A 112 -14.13 -6.60 13.50
CA LEU A 112 -14.40 -7.71 14.45
C LEU A 112 -14.98 -8.93 13.73
N HIS A 113 -15.92 -8.75 12.80
CA HIS A 113 -16.45 -9.85 11.99
C HIS A 113 -15.34 -10.52 11.16
N ALA A 114 -14.46 -9.74 10.53
CA ALA A 114 -13.37 -10.27 9.74
C ALA A 114 -12.33 -11.00 10.59
N LEU A 115 -12.01 -10.48 11.80
CA LEU A 115 -11.13 -11.15 12.78
C LEU A 115 -11.74 -12.47 13.29
N ILE A 116 -13.03 -12.48 13.61
CA ILE A 116 -13.74 -13.71 14.04
C ILE A 116 -13.70 -14.76 12.93
N ALA A 117 -13.86 -14.36 11.69
CA ALA A 117 -13.81 -15.27 10.54
C ALA A 117 -12.40 -15.85 10.33
N ARG A 118 -11.35 -15.08 10.58
CA ARG A 118 -9.95 -15.51 10.44
C ARG A 118 -9.46 -16.34 11.64
N ASP A 119 -9.67 -15.84 12.87
CA ASP A 119 -9.01 -16.34 14.08
C ASP A 119 -9.92 -17.19 14.97
N GLY A 120 -11.24 -17.14 14.74
CA GLY A 120 -12.25 -17.70 15.65
C GLY A 120 -12.56 -16.78 16.84
N ALA A 121 -13.81 -16.77 17.27
CA ALA A 121 -14.32 -15.84 18.29
C ALA A 121 -13.59 -15.92 19.65
N SER A 122 -13.03 -17.07 20.00
CA SER A 122 -12.28 -17.25 21.26
C SER A 122 -10.95 -16.49 21.31
N ASN A 123 -10.41 -16.13 20.15
CA ASN A 123 -9.09 -15.49 20.00
C ASN A 123 -9.19 -13.99 19.67
N VAL A 124 -10.40 -13.44 19.60
CA VAL A 124 -10.64 -12.03 19.30
C VAL A 124 -10.96 -11.27 20.58
N HIS A 125 -10.23 -10.20 20.83
CA HIS A 125 -10.41 -9.31 21.97
C HIS A 125 -10.57 -7.87 21.49
N PHE A 126 -11.54 -7.16 22.05
CA PHE A 126 -11.82 -5.76 21.80
C PHE A 126 -11.79 -4.96 23.09
N LEU A 127 -11.13 -3.80 23.07
CA LEU A 127 -11.08 -2.85 24.16
C LEU A 127 -11.44 -1.46 23.62
N GLY A 128 -12.60 -0.92 24.03
CA GLY A 128 -13.03 0.43 23.68
C GLY A 128 -12.56 1.44 24.72
N ILE A 129 -11.98 2.55 24.31
CA ILE A 129 -11.60 3.70 25.13
C ILE A 129 -12.47 4.87 24.75
N ASP A 130 -13.15 5.48 25.71
CA ASP A 130 -13.90 6.71 25.51
C ASP A 130 -14.00 7.47 26.85
N VAL A 131 -14.19 8.77 26.78
CA VAL A 131 -14.41 9.60 27.98
C VAL A 131 -15.87 9.57 28.46
N SER A 132 -16.80 9.15 27.58
CA SER A 132 -18.22 9.03 27.86
C SER A 132 -18.58 7.62 28.28
N MET A 133 -19.09 7.46 29.52
CA MET A 133 -19.63 6.17 30.00
C MET A 133 -20.85 5.71 29.19
N GLU A 134 -21.67 6.65 28.69
CA GLU A 134 -22.82 6.32 27.85
C GLU A 134 -22.37 5.76 26.49
N ALA A 135 -21.39 6.40 25.86
CA ALA A 135 -20.79 5.90 24.62
C ALA A 135 -20.21 4.48 24.79
N LEU A 136 -19.50 4.24 25.89
CA LEU A 136 -18.95 2.91 26.20
C LEU A 136 -20.06 1.86 26.43
N TYR A 137 -21.13 2.23 27.08
CA TYR A 137 -22.28 1.32 27.25
C TYR A 137 -22.93 1.00 25.89
N MET A 138 -23.13 2.00 25.05
CA MET A 138 -23.65 1.82 23.69
C MET A 138 -22.73 0.96 22.83
N ALA A 139 -21.41 1.24 22.85
CA ALA A 139 -20.41 0.47 22.13
C ALA A 139 -20.46 -1.01 22.52
N ARG A 140 -20.43 -1.30 23.83
CA ARG A 140 -20.51 -2.66 24.33
C ARG A 140 -21.79 -3.37 23.88
N THR A 141 -22.92 -2.68 23.97
CA THR A 141 -24.23 -3.21 23.57
C THR A 141 -24.26 -3.53 22.08
N ASN A 142 -23.75 -2.60 21.25
CA ASN A 142 -23.69 -2.77 19.80
C ASN A 142 -22.75 -3.90 19.40
N VAL A 143 -21.56 -3.98 19.98
CA VAL A 143 -20.61 -5.07 19.69
C VAL A 143 -21.21 -6.42 20.08
N MET A 144 -21.83 -6.55 21.26
CA MET A 144 -22.52 -7.78 21.67
C MET A 144 -23.67 -8.17 20.73
N LYS A 145 -24.40 -7.18 20.21
CA LYS A 145 -25.50 -7.40 19.27
C LYS A 145 -24.99 -7.80 17.89
N GLN A 146 -23.94 -7.14 17.38
CA GLN A 146 -23.41 -7.37 16.06
C GLN A 146 -22.53 -8.62 15.99
N CYS A 147 -21.74 -8.89 17.04
CA CYS A 147 -20.82 -10.02 17.13
C CYS A 147 -21.22 -10.96 18.28
N PRO A 148 -22.41 -11.63 18.22
CA PRO A 148 -22.92 -12.46 19.32
C PRO A 148 -22.05 -13.69 19.63
N GLN A 149 -21.08 -14.01 18.76
CA GLN A 149 -20.10 -15.07 18.97
C GLN A 149 -19.02 -14.69 19.98
N LEU A 150 -18.79 -13.38 20.23
CA LEU A 150 -17.80 -12.91 21.18
C LEU A 150 -18.27 -13.12 22.62
N SER A 151 -17.36 -13.60 23.44
CA SER A 151 -17.59 -13.64 24.88
C SER A 151 -17.68 -12.22 25.45
N SER A 152 -18.58 -12.03 26.43
CA SER A 152 -18.64 -10.76 27.16
C SER A 152 -17.32 -10.43 27.89
N LYS A 153 -16.45 -11.42 28.12
CA LYS A 153 -15.11 -11.26 28.70
C LYS A 153 -14.07 -10.77 27.69
N SER A 154 -14.33 -10.97 26.39
CA SER A 154 -13.47 -10.51 25.32
C SER A 154 -13.79 -9.06 24.90
N ILE A 155 -14.76 -8.41 25.54
CA ILE A 155 -15.17 -7.04 25.26
C ILE A 155 -14.94 -6.21 26.51
N GLU A 156 -13.87 -5.42 26.50
CA GLU A 156 -13.48 -4.54 27.60
C GLU A 156 -13.80 -3.09 27.27
N MET A 157 -14.13 -2.29 28.29
CA MET A 157 -14.38 -0.86 28.18
C MET A 157 -13.54 -0.11 29.21
N VAL A 158 -12.97 1.03 28.81
CA VAL A 158 -12.13 1.88 29.63
C VAL A 158 -12.62 3.32 29.51
N CYS A 159 -13.14 3.88 30.61
CA CYS A 159 -13.54 5.27 30.69
C CYS A 159 -12.30 6.09 31.08
N ALA A 160 -11.63 6.69 30.10
CA ALA A 160 -10.43 7.49 30.27
C ALA A 160 -10.15 8.33 29.01
N ASP A 161 -9.24 9.28 29.11
CA ASP A 161 -8.61 9.85 27.92
C ASP A 161 -7.80 8.79 27.15
N TYR A 162 -7.41 9.12 25.91
CA TYR A 162 -6.75 8.16 25.02
C TYR A 162 -5.45 7.59 25.58
N LEU A 163 -4.58 8.42 26.13
CA LEU A 163 -3.25 7.98 26.59
C LEU A 163 -3.34 7.20 27.89
N GLU A 164 -4.16 7.64 28.82
CA GLU A 164 -4.41 6.91 30.07
C GLU A 164 -5.12 5.58 29.79
N GLY A 165 -6.09 5.57 28.89
CA GLY A 165 -6.75 4.34 28.43
C GLY A 165 -5.78 3.33 27.82
N LEU A 166 -4.80 3.80 27.01
CA LEU A 166 -3.75 2.96 26.45
C LEU A 166 -2.81 2.39 27.52
N LYS A 167 -2.43 3.17 28.54
CA LYS A 167 -1.66 2.67 29.69
C LYS A 167 -2.41 1.58 30.43
N GLN A 168 -3.70 1.75 30.65
CA GLN A 168 -4.55 0.73 31.27
C GLN A 168 -4.68 -0.52 30.37
N ALA A 169 -4.86 -0.35 29.07
CA ALA A 169 -4.88 -1.47 28.12
C ALA A 169 -3.56 -2.26 28.17
N ARG A 170 -2.42 -1.57 28.17
CA ARG A 170 -1.10 -2.20 28.27
C ARG A 170 -0.90 -2.90 29.62
N ALA A 171 -1.34 -2.28 30.71
CA ALA A 171 -1.25 -2.88 32.06
C ALA A 171 -2.08 -4.18 32.17
N ARG A 172 -3.25 -4.24 31.53
CA ARG A 172 -4.09 -5.45 31.47
C ARG A 172 -3.53 -6.53 30.55
N HIS A 173 -2.84 -6.13 29.47
CA HIS A 173 -2.31 -7.01 28.42
C HIS A 173 -0.82 -6.74 28.18
N PRO A 174 0.08 -7.02 29.16
CA PRO A 174 1.46 -6.53 29.16
C PRO A 174 2.33 -7.06 28.02
N THR A 175 2.04 -8.22 27.46
CA THR A 175 2.82 -8.85 26.38
C THR A 175 2.09 -8.92 25.04
N ALA A 176 0.78 -8.62 25.03
CA ALA A 176 -0.02 -8.72 23.80
C ALA A 176 0.38 -7.64 22.78
N MET A 177 0.22 -7.96 21.50
CA MET A 177 0.21 -6.95 20.44
C MET A 177 -1.07 -6.13 20.58
N LEU A 178 -0.93 -4.80 20.63
CA LEU A 178 -2.07 -3.89 20.61
C LEU A 178 -2.21 -3.33 19.18
N CYS A 179 -3.38 -3.49 18.59
CA CYS A 179 -3.76 -2.80 17.35
C CYS A 179 -4.68 -1.64 17.72
N VAL A 180 -4.10 -0.44 17.74
CA VAL A 180 -4.81 0.79 18.13
C VAL A 180 -5.54 1.33 16.90
N LEU A 181 -6.86 1.37 16.96
CA LEU A 181 -7.72 1.95 15.92
C LEU A 181 -7.97 3.42 16.23
N TRP A 182 -7.70 4.28 15.26
CA TRP A 182 -8.09 5.69 15.30
C TRP A 182 -8.91 6.03 14.08
N LEU A 183 -10.21 5.86 14.22
CA LEU A 183 -11.19 6.00 13.15
C LEU A 183 -11.75 7.44 13.09
N GLY A 184 -12.57 7.73 12.09
CA GLY A 184 -13.29 8.99 11.95
C GLY A 184 -12.45 10.18 11.49
N SER A 185 -11.19 9.97 11.13
CA SER A 185 -10.25 11.06 10.79
C SER A 185 -10.03 12.09 11.90
N SER A 186 -10.24 11.70 13.17
CA SER A 186 -10.11 12.59 14.33
C SER A 186 -8.68 13.17 14.49
N VAL A 187 -7.67 12.52 13.93
CA VAL A 187 -6.30 13.07 13.81
C VAL A 187 -6.29 14.43 13.07
N GLY A 188 -7.30 14.69 12.24
CA GLY A 188 -7.48 15.97 11.53
C GLY A 188 -7.79 17.15 12.43
N ASN A 189 -8.20 16.91 13.67
CA ASN A 189 -8.47 17.96 14.66
C ASN A 189 -7.19 18.47 15.34
N LEU A 190 -6.05 17.80 15.10
CA LEU A 190 -4.74 18.19 15.62
C LEU A 190 -3.92 18.98 14.58
N LYS A 191 -3.12 19.93 15.06
CA LYS A 191 -2.08 20.55 14.23
C LYS A 191 -0.99 19.54 13.89
N PRO A 192 -0.20 19.75 12.82
CA PRO A 192 0.83 18.78 12.40
C PRO A 192 1.76 18.33 13.51
N HIS A 193 2.31 19.25 14.29
CA HIS A 193 3.24 18.93 15.38
C HIS A 193 2.55 18.27 16.58
N GLU A 194 1.28 18.62 16.85
CA GLU A 194 0.46 17.99 17.89
C GLU A 194 0.19 16.53 17.54
N ALA A 195 -0.13 16.24 16.24
CA ALA A 195 -0.31 14.89 15.77
C ALA A 195 0.96 14.04 15.93
N VAL A 196 2.13 14.59 15.57
CA VAL A 196 3.42 13.90 15.77
C VAL A 196 3.64 13.56 17.23
N GLY A 197 3.49 14.56 18.14
CA GLY A 197 3.64 14.35 19.58
C GLY A 197 2.66 13.32 20.13
N PHE A 198 1.42 13.34 19.65
CA PHE A 198 0.41 12.34 20.05
C PHE A 198 0.80 10.92 19.65
N PHE A 199 1.26 10.69 18.42
CA PHE A 199 1.71 9.36 17.99
C PHE A 199 2.92 8.86 18.78
N GLN A 200 3.85 9.74 19.13
CA GLN A 200 4.98 9.40 20.02
C GLN A 200 4.47 9.00 21.41
N SER A 201 3.53 9.77 21.98
CA SER A 201 2.90 9.46 23.27
C SER A 201 2.07 8.17 23.24
N VAL A 202 1.44 7.84 22.12
CA VAL A 202 0.78 6.52 21.92
C VAL A 202 1.80 5.40 22.07
N GLN A 203 2.95 5.50 21.40
CA GLN A 203 4.01 4.49 21.48
C GLN A 203 4.57 4.35 22.91
N GLU A 204 4.79 5.47 23.59
CA GLU A 204 5.25 5.49 24.99
C GLU A 204 4.24 4.83 25.94
N SER A 205 2.94 5.13 25.75
CA SER A 205 1.86 4.65 26.64
C SER A 205 1.52 3.18 26.39
N SER A 206 1.59 2.72 25.15
CA SER A 206 1.20 1.36 24.75
C SER A 206 2.38 0.41 24.53
N GLY A 207 3.62 0.91 24.54
CA GLY A 207 4.86 0.13 24.42
C GLY A 207 5.17 -0.34 23.00
N PRO A 208 6.30 -1.07 22.81
CA PRO A 208 6.84 -1.40 21.49
C PRO A 208 5.97 -2.36 20.67
N ASN A 209 5.14 -3.19 21.33
CA ASN A 209 4.25 -4.12 20.66
C ASN A 209 2.91 -3.43 20.33
N THR A 210 2.98 -2.39 19.49
CA THR A 210 1.83 -1.57 19.14
C THR A 210 1.84 -1.23 17.67
N GLN A 211 0.70 -1.48 17.03
CA GLN A 211 0.39 -1.01 15.68
C GLN A 211 -0.72 0.03 15.76
N ILE A 212 -0.75 0.96 14.80
CA ILE A 212 -1.82 1.95 14.73
C ILE A 212 -2.52 1.81 13.37
N PHE A 213 -3.81 1.56 13.41
CA PHE A 213 -4.67 1.60 12.25
C PHE A 213 -5.34 2.98 12.20
N LEU A 214 -4.85 3.81 11.31
CA LEU A 214 -5.27 5.20 11.14
C LEU A 214 -6.20 5.35 9.96
N CYS A 215 -7.31 6.05 10.15
CA CYS A 215 -8.22 6.45 9.09
C CYS A 215 -8.16 7.95 8.87
N THR A 216 -8.08 8.39 7.60
CA THR A 216 -7.90 9.80 7.25
C THR A 216 -8.78 10.22 6.07
N ASP A 217 -9.39 11.37 6.20
CA ASP A 217 -10.12 12.04 5.14
C ASP A 217 -9.13 12.75 4.20
N LEU A 218 -9.22 12.46 2.90
CA LEU A 218 -8.31 12.99 1.89
C LEU A 218 -8.73 14.40 1.44
N TRP A 219 -7.75 15.23 1.11
CA TRP A 219 -7.98 16.54 0.49
C TRP A 219 -8.67 16.40 -0.86
N LYS A 220 -9.73 17.17 -1.08
CA LYS A 220 -10.55 17.17 -2.28
C LYS A 220 -11.09 18.56 -2.60
N ASP A 221 -12.00 18.69 -3.55
CA ASP A 221 -12.56 19.97 -3.97
C ASP A 221 -13.29 20.72 -2.84
N ALA A 222 -13.17 22.06 -2.87
CA ALA A 222 -13.70 22.91 -1.82
C ALA A 222 -15.23 22.82 -1.69
N LYS A 223 -15.96 22.52 -2.77
CA LYS A 223 -17.43 22.45 -2.75
C LYS A 223 -17.89 21.22 -1.95
N THR A 224 -17.28 20.06 -2.20
CA THR A 224 -17.55 18.83 -1.45
C THR A 224 -17.20 18.99 0.03
N LEU A 225 -16.05 19.61 0.32
CA LEU A 225 -15.63 19.88 1.70
C LEU A 225 -16.57 20.83 2.42
N HIS A 226 -16.96 21.94 1.79
CA HIS A 226 -17.86 22.93 2.40
C HIS A 226 -19.23 22.30 2.70
N ALA A 227 -19.82 21.56 1.75
CA ALA A 227 -21.13 20.94 1.93
C ALA A 227 -21.17 19.96 3.11
N ALA A 228 -20.07 19.25 3.38
CA ALA A 228 -19.99 18.28 4.47
C ALA A 228 -20.00 18.93 5.87
N TYR A 229 -19.62 20.20 5.98
CA TYR A 229 -19.52 20.92 7.26
C TYR A 229 -20.48 22.13 7.33
N CYS A 230 -21.21 22.40 6.26
CA CYS A 230 -22.27 23.40 6.17
C CYS A 230 -23.48 22.76 5.50
N ASP A 231 -24.08 21.80 6.20
CA ASP A 231 -25.19 20.98 5.69
C ASP A 231 -26.46 21.79 5.53
N SER A 232 -27.33 21.37 4.60
CA SER A 232 -28.58 22.06 4.25
C SER A 232 -29.62 22.04 5.36
N GLN A 233 -29.47 21.18 6.39
CA GLN A 233 -30.41 21.04 7.50
C GLN A 233 -29.93 21.82 8.74
N GLY A 234 -28.69 22.34 8.76
CA GLY A 234 -28.10 23.10 9.86
C GLY A 234 -27.78 22.28 11.12
N VAL A 235 -27.63 20.97 10.96
CA VAL A 235 -27.29 20.09 12.10
C VAL A 235 -25.86 20.35 12.59
N THR A 236 -24.91 20.54 11.65
CA THR A 236 -23.52 20.89 12.01
C THR A 236 -23.46 22.26 12.69
N GLU A 237 -24.21 23.25 12.21
CA GLU A 237 -24.33 24.56 12.88
C GLU A 237 -24.84 24.40 14.32
N ALA A 238 -25.87 23.58 14.53
CA ALA A 238 -26.42 23.33 15.86
C ALA A 238 -25.38 22.62 16.78
N PHE A 239 -24.61 21.69 16.24
CA PHE A 239 -23.51 21.01 16.97
C PHE A 239 -22.44 22.01 17.42
N ILE A 240 -21.96 22.85 16.53
CA ILE A 240 -20.91 23.86 16.84
C ILE A 240 -21.42 24.90 17.84
N LYS A 241 -22.64 25.37 17.70
CA LYS A 241 -23.25 26.34 18.64
C LYS A 241 -23.49 25.70 20.02
N ASN A 242 -23.82 24.40 20.09
CA ASN A 242 -23.92 23.68 21.35
C ASN A 242 -22.59 23.70 22.10
N GLY A 243 -21.47 23.43 21.42
CA GLY A 243 -20.13 23.48 22.02
C GLY A 243 -19.79 24.84 22.60
N MET A 244 -20.17 25.95 21.94
CA MET A 244 -19.99 27.31 22.47
C MET A 244 -20.84 27.50 23.74
N THR A 245 -22.10 27.08 23.72
CA THR A 245 -22.98 27.15 24.87
C THR A 245 -22.37 26.41 26.07
N HIS A 246 -21.88 25.20 25.86
CA HIS A 246 -21.19 24.39 26.87
C HIS A 246 -19.94 25.09 27.40
N ALA A 247 -19.06 25.59 26.52
CA ALA A 247 -17.84 26.32 26.92
C ALA A 247 -18.15 27.58 27.74
N LEU A 248 -19.16 28.36 27.35
CA LEU A 248 -19.53 29.56 28.11
C LEU A 248 -20.13 29.24 29.49
N HIS A 249 -20.88 28.16 29.64
CA HIS A 249 -21.36 27.68 30.93
C HIS A 249 -20.18 27.28 31.84
N ALA A 250 -19.16 26.63 31.30
CA ALA A 250 -17.96 26.21 32.03
C ALA A 250 -17.19 27.37 32.65
N VAL A 251 -17.23 28.55 32.02
CA VAL A 251 -16.60 29.80 32.56
C VAL A 251 -17.58 30.69 33.29
N GLY A 252 -18.83 30.22 33.55
CA GLY A 252 -19.80 30.91 34.38
C GLY A 252 -20.62 32.00 33.68
N VAL A 253 -20.65 32.02 32.35
CA VAL A 253 -21.32 33.06 31.55
C VAL A 253 -22.62 32.51 30.94
N GLY A 254 -23.41 31.70 31.68
CA GLY A 254 -24.58 31.00 31.18
C GLY A 254 -25.70 31.83 30.61
N ALA A 255 -25.91 33.06 31.11
CA ALA A 255 -26.94 33.95 30.63
C ALA A 255 -26.74 34.50 29.19
N GLN A 256 -25.48 34.44 28.69
CA GLN A 256 -25.09 34.95 27.36
C GLN A 256 -24.71 33.81 26.41
N ALA A 257 -24.98 32.58 26.82
CA ALA A 257 -24.71 31.38 26.04
C ALA A 257 -25.81 31.05 25.01
N ASP A 258 -26.64 32.02 24.64
CA ASP A 258 -27.69 31.80 23.66
C ASP A 258 -27.09 31.52 22.28
N PRO A 259 -27.45 30.38 21.63
CA PRO A 259 -27.03 30.08 20.26
C PRO A 259 -27.36 31.15 19.22
N ALA A 260 -28.35 32.01 19.49
CA ALA A 260 -28.73 33.12 18.61
C ALA A 260 -27.70 34.26 18.58
N CYS A 261 -26.80 34.33 19.58
CA CYS A 261 -25.71 35.31 19.62
C CYS A 261 -24.60 35.01 18.63
N TRP A 262 -24.65 33.89 17.94
CA TRP A 262 -23.56 33.38 17.11
C TRP A 262 -24.00 33.09 15.67
N LEU A 263 -23.20 33.56 14.70
CA LEU A 263 -23.34 33.21 13.30
C LEU A 263 -22.28 32.12 12.98
N TYR A 264 -22.72 31.05 12.30
CA TYR A 264 -21.82 29.98 11.88
C TYR A 264 -21.18 30.31 10.54
N ASP A 265 -19.87 30.05 10.41
CA ASP A 265 -19.13 30.28 9.19
C ASP A 265 -18.10 29.16 8.97
N VAL A 266 -18.09 28.60 7.75
CA VAL A 266 -17.17 27.51 7.34
C VAL A 266 -16.18 28.02 6.32
N VAL A 267 -14.88 27.89 6.65
CA VAL A 267 -13.79 28.32 5.78
C VAL A 267 -12.99 27.10 5.31
N ILE A 268 -12.82 26.97 3.99
CA ILE A 268 -11.90 25.99 3.40
C ILE A 268 -10.54 26.67 3.24
N ASN A 269 -9.57 26.23 4.03
CA ASN A 269 -8.21 26.73 3.98
C ASN A 269 -7.35 25.83 3.08
N PRO A 270 -7.02 26.23 1.84
CA PRO A 270 -6.27 25.38 0.92
C PRO A 270 -4.77 25.31 1.25
N VAL A 271 -4.24 26.26 1.99
CA VAL A 271 -2.81 26.30 2.38
C VAL A 271 -2.53 25.22 3.39
N ASP A 272 -3.32 25.19 4.47
CA ASP A 272 -3.22 24.18 5.53
C ASP A 272 -4.01 22.92 5.26
N ARG A 273 -4.74 22.89 4.14
CA ARG A 273 -5.64 21.79 3.74
C ARG A 273 -6.57 21.36 4.86
N ARG A 274 -7.34 22.34 5.40
CA ARG A 274 -8.30 22.07 6.48
C ARG A 274 -9.61 22.80 6.27
N VAL A 275 -10.64 22.25 6.86
CA VAL A 275 -11.92 22.92 7.08
C VAL A 275 -11.86 23.59 8.45
N GLU A 276 -12.25 24.84 8.54
CA GLU A 276 -12.30 25.60 9.78
C GLU A 276 -13.74 25.98 10.07
N MET A 277 -14.22 25.66 11.25
CA MET A 277 -15.56 25.96 11.72
C MET A 277 -15.47 27.10 12.74
N TRP A 278 -16.05 28.22 12.35
CA TRP A 278 -15.99 29.47 13.10
C TRP A 278 -17.36 29.88 13.60
N LEU A 279 -17.39 30.48 14.80
CA LEU A 279 -18.52 31.27 15.24
C LEU A 279 -18.13 32.76 15.24
N VAL A 280 -19.05 33.59 14.71
CA VAL A 280 -18.89 35.04 14.68
C VAL A 280 -19.89 35.64 15.66
N ALA A 281 -19.41 36.43 16.61
CA ALA A 281 -20.28 37.06 17.59
C ALA A 281 -21.21 38.07 16.92
N ASN A 282 -22.53 37.92 17.12
CA ASN A 282 -23.54 38.81 16.58
C ASN A 282 -23.77 40.03 17.50
N GLU A 283 -23.34 39.93 18.75
CA GLU A 283 -23.37 41.01 19.76
C GLU A 283 -22.15 40.90 20.67
N ASP A 284 -21.94 41.91 21.56
CA ASP A 284 -20.87 41.88 22.53
C ASP A 284 -21.19 40.90 23.67
N VAL A 285 -20.27 39.97 23.97
CA VAL A 285 -20.33 39.05 25.11
C VAL A 285 -19.31 39.50 26.13
N LYS A 286 -19.74 39.99 27.29
CA LYS A 286 -18.88 40.58 28.27
C LYS A 286 -18.55 39.60 29.42
N GLY A 287 -17.33 39.72 29.97
CA GLY A 287 -16.93 39.01 31.17
C GLY A 287 -16.81 37.50 30.96
N VAL A 288 -16.36 37.05 29.80
CA VAL A 288 -16.28 35.62 29.42
C VAL A 288 -15.30 34.89 30.34
N CYS A 289 -14.14 35.50 30.66
CA CYS A 289 -13.24 35.04 31.73
C CYS A 289 -12.28 36.17 32.12
N ASP A 290 -12.01 36.37 33.40
CA ASP A 290 -10.96 37.22 33.98
C ASP A 290 -10.64 38.55 33.23
N SER A 291 -11.65 39.26 32.68
CA SER A 291 -11.53 40.48 31.87
C SER A 291 -11.48 40.26 30.36
N VAL A 292 -11.79 39.08 29.84
CA VAL A 292 -11.92 38.87 28.41
C VAL A 292 -13.36 39.15 27.95
N ASP A 293 -13.50 40.07 27.03
CA ASP A 293 -14.76 40.30 26.30
C ASP A 293 -14.64 39.74 24.88
N ILE A 294 -15.75 39.31 24.31
CA ILE A 294 -15.86 38.94 22.89
C ILE A 294 -16.68 40.04 22.23
N HIS A 295 -16.11 40.72 21.25
CA HIS A 295 -16.74 41.86 20.61
C HIS A 295 -17.61 41.40 19.40
N LYS A 296 -18.67 42.13 19.14
CA LYS A 296 -19.47 41.91 17.92
C LYS A 296 -18.61 41.87 16.67
N GLY A 297 -18.78 40.83 15.84
CA GLY A 297 -17.98 40.61 14.65
C GLY A 297 -16.67 39.83 14.92
N GLU A 298 -16.31 39.57 16.18
CA GLU A 298 -15.14 38.77 16.51
C GLU A 298 -15.39 37.31 16.16
N ARG A 299 -14.35 36.65 15.62
CA ARG A 299 -14.38 35.25 15.18
C ARG A 299 -13.70 34.35 16.20
N ILE A 300 -14.31 33.23 16.49
CA ILE A 300 -13.82 32.22 17.42
C ILE A 300 -13.74 30.90 16.66
N LEU A 301 -12.56 30.28 16.64
CA LEU A 301 -12.37 28.97 16.04
C LEU A 301 -12.92 27.90 16.99
N MET A 302 -13.95 27.20 16.55
CA MET A 302 -14.58 26.14 17.32
C MET A 302 -13.95 24.78 17.05
N GLU A 303 -13.67 24.51 15.79
CA GLU A 303 -13.04 23.25 15.38
C GLU A 303 -12.31 23.42 14.05
N MET A 304 -11.29 22.61 13.83
CA MET A 304 -10.65 22.43 12.54
C MET A 304 -10.64 20.95 12.17
N SER A 305 -10.77 20.68 10.88
CA SER A 305 -10.63 19.32 10.36
C SER A 305 -9.67 19.30 9.19
N ARG A 306 -8.45 18.88 9.43
CA ARG A 306 -7.43 18.72 8.39
C ARG A 306 -7.81 17.58 7.45
N LYS A 307 -7.48 17.80 6.19
CA LYS A 307 -7.62 16.81 5.12
C LYS A 307 -6.24 16.44 4.62
N PHE A 308 -6.00 15.17 4.44
CA PHE A 308 -4.66 14.64 4.25
C PHE A 308 -4.36 14.35 2.79
N THR A 309 -3.11 14.46 2.42
CA THR A 309 -2.54 13.79 1.25
C THR A 309 -1.75 12.57 1.72
N LEU A 310 -1.46 11.63 0.85
CA LEU A 310 -0.59 10.50 1.20
C LEU A 310 0.82 10.97 1.62
N LYS A 311 1.25 12.14 1.14
CA LYS A 311 2.49 12.78 1.59
C LYS A 311 2.40 13.16 3.07
N ASP A 312 1.32 13.82 3.49
CA ASP A 312 1.13 14.22 4.89
C ASP A 312 1.13 13.02 5.85
N ILE A 313 0.52 11.91 5.41
CA ILE A 313 0.45 10.66 6.19
C ILE A 313 1.84 10.04 6.34
N ARG A 314 2.63 9.96 5.26
CA ARG A 314 4.01 9.47 5.33
C ARG A 314 4.90 10.37 6.19
N GLN A 315 4.73 11.68 6.09
CA GLN A 315 5.44 12.63 6.96
C GLN A 315 5.11 12.40 8.44
N LEU A 316 3.82 12.23 8.76
CA LEU A 316 3.39 11.93 10.14
C LEU A 316 4.05 10.63 10.64
N ALA A 317 4.03 9.57 9.86
CA ALA A 317 4.66 8.31 10.21
C ALA A 317 6.16 8.47 10.46
N PHE A 318 6.87 9.10 9.51
CA PHE A 318 8.32 9.32 9.60
C PHE A 318 8.71 10.14 10.83
N GLN A 319 8.03 11.27 11.07
CA GLN A 319 8.33 12.17 12.20
C GLN A 319 7.99 11.55 13.56
N SER A 320 7.09 10.60 13.61
CA SER A 320 6.70 9.89 14.83
C SER A 320 7.33 8.49 14.99
N ASN A 321 8.39 8.19 14.22
CA ASN A 321 9.15 6.92 14.24
C ASN A 321 8.32 5.67 13.88
N PHE A 322 7.29 5.86 13.07
CA PHE A 322 6.52 4.77 12.48
C PHE A 322 6.85 4.59 11.00
N TYR A 323 6.43 3.45 10.49
CA TYR A 323 6.48 3.10 9.07
C TYR A 323 5.07 2.79 8.57
N VAL A 324 4.71 3.30 7.40
CA VAL A 324 3.42 2.97 6.76
C VAL A 324 3.57 1.61 6.09
N GLN A 325 3.07 0.58 6.77
CA GLN A 325 3.17 -0.80 6.30
C GLN A 325 2.21 -1.07 5.14
N ASP A 326 0.95 -0.68 5.31
CA ASP A 326 -0.11 -0.90 4.32
C ASP A 326 -0.96 0.36 4.16
N THR A 327 -1.55 0.52 2.97
CA THR A 327 -2.46 1.62 2.64
C THR A 327 -3.62 1.13 1.80
N TRP A 328 -4.84 1.39 2.24
CA TRP A 328 -6.08 1.17 1.49
C TRP A 328 -6.76 2.52 1.25
N ARG A 329 -7.22 2.78 0.05
CA ARG A 329 -7.79 4.09 -0.28
C ARG A 329 -8.83 4.04 -1.39
N ASN A 330 -9.70 5.04 -1.40
CA ASN A 330 -10.49 5.45 -2.55
C ASN A 330 -10.24 6.94 -2.86
N ALA A 331 -11.04 7.55 -3.70
CA ALA A 331 -10.87 8.96 -4.07
C ALA A 331 -11.13 9.93 -2.89
N LYS A 332 -11.82 9.50 -1.83
CA LYS A 332 -12.27 10.37 -0.73
C LYS A 332 -11.54 10.12 0.58
N TYR A 333 -11.16 8.88 0.84
CA TYR A 333 -10.71 8.42 2.16
C TYR A 333 -9.55 7.45 2.05
N SER A 334 -8.74 7.36 3.10
CA SER A 334 -7.66 6.37 3.16
C SER A 334 -7.51 5.79 4.56
N MET A 335 -7.04 4.56 4.62
CA MET A 335 -6.72 3.81 5.82
C MET A 335 -5.27 3.34 5.74
N GLN A 336 -4.53 3.40 6.84
CA GLN A 336 -3.13 3.01 6.90
C GLN A 336 -2.86 2.17 8.14
N MET A 337 -1.97 1.19 7.97
CA MET A 337 -1.38 0.45 9.08
C MET A 337 0.01 1.03 9.37
N PHE A 338 0.18 1.63 10.54
CA PHE A 338 1.45 2.10 11.05
C PHE A 338 2.05 1.06 11.99
N VAL A 339 3.31 0.76 11.78
CA VAL A 339 4.09 -0.14 12.64
C VAL A 339 5.39 0.56 13.03
N SER A 340 6.02 0.16 14.14
CA SER A 340 7.35 0.66 14.46
C SER A 340 8.35 0.29 13.36
N THR A 341 9.40 1.09 13.16
CA THR A 341 10.43 0.78 12.15
C THR A 341 11.10 -0.57 12.40
N SER A 342 11.28 -0.96 13.67
CA SER A 342 11.78 -2.29 14.03
C SER A 342 10.84 -3.42 13.62
N GLU A 343 9.53 -3.25 13.82
CA GLU A 343 8.53 -4.23 13.38
C GLU A 343 8.45 -4.30 11.86
N ALA A 344 8.49 -3.15 11.17
CA ALA A 344 8.54 -3.09 9.71
C ALA A 344 9.73 -3.91 9.17
N MET A 345 10.91 -3.76 9.79
CA MET A 345 12.10 -4.52 9.42
C MET A 345 11.90 -6.03 9.59
N GLN A 346 11.32 -6.47 10.71
CA GLN A 346 11.04 -7.89 10.94
C GLN A 346 10.02 -8.45 9.95
N ARG A 347 9.01 -7.66 9.58
CA ARG A 347 8.03 -8.05 8.53
C ARG A 347 8.69 -8.17 7.16
N CYS A 348 9.57 -7.22 6.83
CA CYS A 348 10.34 -7.27 5.59
C CYS A 348 11.22 -8.52 5.53
N TRP A 349 11.97 -8.84 6.59
CA TRP A 349 12.75 -10.08 6.67
C TRP A 349 11.90 -11.33 6.53
N LYS A 350 10.72 -11.36 7.14
CA LYS A 350 9.79 -12.48 6.99
C LYS A 350 9.33 -12.65 5.54
N ALA A 351 9.10 -11.56 4.81
CA ALA A 351 8.76 -11.61 3.40
C ALA A 351 9.94 -12.11 2.56
N THR A 352 11.17 -11.63 2.86
CA THR A 352 12.40 -12.12 2.25
C THR A 352 12.59 -13.62 2.48
N ASP A 353 12.44 -14.08 3.72
CA ASP A 353 12.58 -15.50 4.07
C ASP A 353 11.56 -16.37 3.33
N ALA A 354 10.30 -15.95 3.32
CA ALA A 354 9.22 -16.67 2.62
C ALA A 354 9.49 -16.79 1.10
N LEU A 355 10.08 -15.76 0.49
CA LEU A 355 10.50 -15.82 -0.90
C LEU A 355 11.62 -16.84 -1.10
N PHE A 356 12.64 -16.83 -0.24
CA PHE A 356 13.81 -17.72 -0.32
C PHE A 356 13.50 -19.17 0.08
N ASP A 357 12.49 -19.42 0.90
CA ASP A 357 11.98 -20.77 1.19
C ASP A 357 11.43 -21.47 -0.05
N GLY A 358 10.92 -20.69 -1.01
CA GLY A 358 10.47 -21.17 -2.31
C GLY A 358 11.57 -21.47 -3.32
N ILE A 359 12.81 -20.99 -3.07
CA ILE A 359 13.96 -21.18 -3.99
C ILE A 359 14.71 -22.45 -3.61
N GLY A 360 14.65 -23.46 -4.49
CA GLY A 360 15.29 -24.76 -4.25
C GLY A 360 16.82 -24.70 -4.28
N ASP A 361 17.38 -24.05 -5.29
CA ASP A 361 18.81 -23.92 -5.48
C ASP A 361 19.22 -22.43 -5.51
N TRP A 362 19.98 -22.00 -4.51
CA TRP A 362 20.44 -20.62 -4.36
C TRP A 362 21.58 -20.24 -5.29
N ALA A 363 22.23 -21.23 -5.94
CA ALA A 363 23.29 -20.99 -6.90
C ALA A 363 22.75 -20.66 -8.30
N ILE A 364 21.45 -20.80 -8.54
CA ILE A 364 20.85 -20.47 -9.83
C ILE A 364 20.96 -18.96 -10.10
N GLN A 365 21.42 -18.63 -11.29
CA GLN A 365 21.52 -17.30 -11.87
C GLN A 365 20.59 -17.22 -13.09
N PRO A 366 19.30 -16.87 -12.92
CA PRO A 366 18.34 -16.94 -14.02
C PRO A 366 18.47 -15.79 -15.04
N ILE A 367 19.27 -14.77 -14.71
CA ILE A 367 19.61 -13.64 -15.57
C ILE A 367 21.12 -13.47 -15.57
N ASP A 368 21.75 -13.64 -16.72
CA ASP A 368 23.22 -13.68 -16.87
C ASP A 368 23.94 -12.43 -16.34
N VAL A 369 23.26 -11.27 -16.38
CA VAL A 369 23.78 -9.99 -15.93
C VAL A 369 23.46 -9.67 -14.45
N ARG A 370 22.93 -10.65 -13.70
CA ARG A 370 22.64 -10.55 -12.26
C ARG A 370 23.43 -11.59 -11.47
N HIS A 371 23.55 -11.43 -10.18
CA HIS A 371 24.11 -12.46 -9.30
C HIS A 371 23.14 -13.65 -9.09
N PRO A 372 23.63 -14.81 -8.60
CA PRO A 372 22.77 -15.91 -8.18
C PRO A 372 21.91 -15.51 -6.98
N PHE A 373 20.79 -16.21 -6.77
CA PHE A 373 19.86 -15.89 -5.68
C PHE A 373 20.52 -15.79 -4.30
N GLY A 374 21.46 -16.68 -3.98
CA GLY A 374 22.13 -16.69 -2.68
C GLY A 374 22.92 -15.43 -2.35
N PHE A 375 23.44 -14.73 -3.37
CA PHE A 375 24.05 -13.42 -3.19
C PHE A 375 23.06 -12.42 -2.56
N TYR A 376 21.84 -12.31 -3.09
CA TYR A 376 20.87 -11.32 -2.63
C TYR A 376 20.47 -11.53 -1.17
N TYR A 377 20.38 -12.79 -0.69
CA TYR A 377 20.06 -13.04 0.72
C TYR A 377 21.12 -12.47 1.67
N GLY A 378 22.40 -12.63 1.32
CA GLY A 378 23.53 -12.06 2.07
C GLY A 378 23.62 -10.54 1.92
N HIS A 379 23.41 -10.03 0.68
CA HIS A 379 23.47 -8.60 0.36
C HIS A 379 22.48 -7.77 1.14
N LEU A 380 21.21 -8.19 1.23
CA LEU A 380 20.17 -7.49 1.97
C LEU A 380 20.56 -7.33 3.44
N ALA A 381 21.08 -8.37 4.07
CA ALA A 381 21.53 -8.31 5.47
C ALA A 381 22.77 -7.40 5.63
N SER A 382 23.77 -7.52 4.75
CA SER A 382 24.96 -6.68 4.77
C SER A 382 24.61 -5.21 4.62
N PHE A 383 23.77 -4.85 3.65
CA PHE A 383 23.33 -3.48 3.43
C PHE A 383 22.59 -2.92 4.66
N ALA A 384 21.61 -3.68 5.18
CA ALA A 384 20.87 -3.27 6.37
C ALA A 384 21.80 -3.01 7.56
N LYS A 385 22.79 -3.88 7.79
CA LYS A 385 23.82 -3.70 8.83
C LYS A 385 24.60 -2.41 8.63
N LEU A 386 25.08 -2.15 7.41
CA LEU A 386 25.88 -0.96 7.10
C LEU A 386 25.12 0.35 7.32
N LYS A 387 23.80 0.33 7.17
CA LYS A 387 22.95 1.53 7.32
C LYS A 387 22.44 1.72 8.75
N THR A 388 22.17 0.63 9.50
CA THR A 388 21.52 0.71 10.82
C THR A 388 22.50 0.57 11.99
N MET A 389 23.76 0.27 11.74
CA MET A 389 24.74 0.07 12.81
C MET A 389 25.91 1.05 12.72
N PRO A 390 26.51 1.45 13.84
CA PRO A 390 27.74 2.24 13.84
C PRO A 390 28.82 1.53 13.01
N ARG A 391 29.62 2.30 12.28
CA ARG A 391 30.76 1.76 11.52
C ARG A 391 31.73 1.04 12.46
N GLY A 392 31.74 -0.28 12.43
CA GLY A 392 32.66 -1.18 13.11
C GLY A 392 33.54 -1.92 12.12
N GLU A 393 34.33 -2.90 12.60
CA GLU A 393 35.07 -3.80 11.73
C GLU A 393 34.10 -4.56 10.82
N GLN A 394 34.35 -4.48 9.52
CA GLN A 394 33.62 -5.26 8.52
C GLN A 394 34.20 -6.68 8.49
N SER A 395 33.34 -7.68 8.52
CA SER A 395 33.72 -9.06 8.29
C SER A 395 33.94 -9.30 6.80
N HIS A 396 34.65 -10.33 6.45
CA HIS A 396 34.77 -10.76 5.05
C HIS A 396 33.42 -11.00 4.36
N MET A 397 32.39 -11.45 5.11
CA MET A 397 31.04 -11.59 4.58
C MET A 397 30.39 -10.22 4.33
N ASP A 398 30.62 -9.23 5.19
CA ASP A 398 30.11 -7.87 4.94
C ASP A 398 30.69 -7.27 3.65
N GLU A 399 32.00 -7.44 3.44
CA GLU A 399 32.70 -6.98 2.22
C GLU A 399 32.18 -7.70 0.98
N MET A 400 32.03 -9.03 1.04
CA MET A 400 31.56 -9.86 -0.06
C MET A 400 30.14 -9.47 -0.52
N TYR A 401 29.27 -9.10 0.41
CA TYR A 401 27.87 -8.78 0.17
C TYR A 401 27.56 -7.28 0.17
N SER A 402 28.56 -6.40 0.29
CA SER A 402 28.35 -4.96 0.52
C SER A 402 27.69 -4.22 -0.64
N ARG A 403 27.86 -4.68 -1.87
CA ARG A 403 27.35 -3.99 -3.07
C ARG A 403 26.55 -4.94 -3.96
N GLY A 404 25.40 -4.46 -4.41
CA GLY A 404 24.62 -5.10 -5.45
C GLY A 404 25.13 -4.75 -6.85
N ILE A 405 24.71 -5.47 -7.86
CA ILE A 405 25.01 -5.24 -9.27
C ILE A 405 23.89 -4.44 -9.92
N ASP A 406 24.25 -3.37 -10.63
CA ASP A 406 23.43 -2.93 -11.75
C ASP A 406 24.06 -3.46 -13.05
N PRO A 407 23.32 -4.26 -13.82
CA PRO A 407 23.85 -4.90 -15.02
C PRO A 407 24.07 -3.88 -16.12
N ASN A 408 25.27 -3.85 -16.72
CA ASN A 408 25.51 -3.14 -17.96
C ASN A 408 25.12 -4.06 -19.13
N MET A 409 24.04 -3.76 -19.83
CA MET A 409 23.53 -4.57 -20.94
C MET A 409 24.47 -4.57 -22.16
N ALA A 410 25.24 -3.49 -22.37
CA ALA A 410 26.21 -3.41 -23.47
C ALA A 410 27.47 -4.20 -23.21
N ASP A 411 27.95 -4.23 -21.97
CA ASP A 411 29.16 -4.93 -21.53
C ASP A 411 28.98 -5.51 -20.11
N PRO A 412 28.53 -6.77 -19.98
CA PRO A 412 28.33 -7.40 -18.69
C PRO A 412 29.58 -7.49 -17.80
N THR A 413 30.78 -7.22 -18.37
CA THR A 413 32.02 -7.17 -17.61
C THR A 413 32.25 -5.82 -16.93
N LYS A 414 31.49 -4.80 -17.29
CA LYS A 414 31.56 -3.44 -16.75
C LYS A 414 30.41 -3.18 -15.78
N CYS A 415 30.35 -3.92 -14.74
CA CYS A 415 29.47 -3.56 -13.64
C CYS A 415 30.15 -2.53 -12.74
N HIS A 416 29.40 -1.52 -12.28
CA HIS A 416 29.93 -0.50 -11.39
C HIS A 416 30.54 -1.12 -10.14
N ARG A 417 31.79 -0.78 -9.85
CA ARG A 417 32.62 -1.14 -8.66
C ARG A 417 32.07 -2.25 -7.77
N HIS A 418 32.28 -3.51 -8.21
CA HIS A 418 32.03 -4.68 -7.37
C HIS A 418 33.27 -5.08 -6.59
N PRO A 419 33.11 -5.67 -5.41
CA PRO A 419 34.09 -6.65 -4.98
C PRO A 419 34.18 -7.75 -6.06
N ASP A 420 35.37 -8.27 -6.30
CA ASP A 420 35.55 -9.38 -7.25
C ASP A 420 34.55 -10.49 -6.93
N VAL A 421 33.87 -11.02 -7.95
CA VAL A 421 33.00 -12.19 -7.79
C VAL A 421 33.84 -13.32 -7.19
N PRO A 422 33.47 -13.88 -6.04
CA PRO A 422 34.28 -14.93 -5.43
C PRO A 422 34.27 -16.14 -6.35
N PRO A 423 35.37 -16.91 -6.38
CA PRO A 423 35.46 -18.13 -7.20
C PRO A 423 34.39 -19.17 -6.82
N GLU A 424 33.92 -19.12 -5.58
CA GLU A 424 32.83 -19.95 -5.07
C GLU A 424 32.04 -19.16 -4.04
N TRP A 425 30.70 -19.14 -4.19
CA TRP A 425 29.81 -18.50 -3.22
C TRP A 425 29.66 -19.37 -1.95
N PRO A 426 29.54 -18.75 -0.75
CA PRO A 426 29.29 -19.49 0.48
C PRO A 426 28.06 -20.39 0.38
N ALA A 427 28.12 -21.58 0.98
CA ALA A 427 27.01 -22.51 1.00
C ALA A 427 25.80 -21.92 1.77
N LYS A 428 24.58 -22.27 1.36
CA LYS A 428 23.30 -21.81 1.94
C LYS A 428 23.32 -21.74 3.48
N PRO A 429 23.76 -22.77 4.24
CA PRO A 429 23.78 -22.68 5.71
C PRO A 429 24.70 -21.60 6.27
N GLN A 430 25.81 -21.31 5.59
CA GLN A 430 26.77 -20.27 6.01
C GLN A 430 26.15 -18.87 5.82
N VAL A 431 25.46 -18.66 4.69
CA VAL A 431 24.76 -17.40 4.42
C VAL A 431 23.61 -17.20 5.41
N GLN A 432 22.85 -18.25 5.71
CA GLN A 432 21.76 -18.21 6.68
C GLN A 432 22.25 -17.86 8.10
N ASP A 433 23.34 -18.48 8.56
CA ASP A 433 23.96 -18.18 9.85
C ASP A 433 24.45 -16.73 9.94
N TYR A 434 25.09 -16.25 8.88
CA TYR A 434 25.50 -14.85 8.75
C TYR A 434 24.29 -13.89 8.86
N VAL A 435 23.26 -14.11 8.07
CA VAL A 435 22.05 -13.26 8.04
C VAL A 435 21.36 -13.24 9.41
N GLN A 436 21.22 -14.39 10.07
CA GLN A 436 20.62 -14.46 11.41
C GLN A 436 21.42 -13.65 12.43
N LYS A 437 22.74 -13.75 12.44
CA LYS A 437 23.62 -12.97 13.34
C LYS A 437 23.46 -11.47 13.08
N VAL A 438 23.48 -11.05 11.82
CA VAL A 438 23.28 -9.65 11.45
C VAL A 438 21.93 -9.13 11.92
N ARG A 439 20.85 -9.87 11.65
CA ARG A 439 19.47 -9.48 12.08
C ARG A 439 19.37 -9.36 13.61
N MET A 440 19.98 -10.24 14.37
CA MET A 440 20.01 -10.13 15.84
C MET A 440 20.73 -8.86 16.30
N HIS A 441 21.87 -8.52 15.69
CA HIS A 441 22.58 -7.28 16.02
C HIS A 441 21.76 -6.03 15.69
N ILE A 442 21.09 -6.00 14.53
CA ILE A 442 20.21 -4.90 14.14
C ILE A 442 19.04 -4.73 15.13
N LEU A 443 18.41 -5.83 15.59
CA LEU A 443 17.37 -5.77 16.61
C LEU A 443 17.91 -5.23 17.95
N GLY A 444 19.14 -5.59 18.32
CA GLY A 444 19.84 -5.01 19.47
C GLY A 444 20.04 -3.50 19.33
N ALA A 445 20.39 -3.04 18.13
CA ALA A 445 20.57 -1.62 17.82
C ALA A 445 19.23 -0.85 17.90
N PHE A 446 18.13 -1.43 17.41
CA PHE A 446 16.79 -0.86 17.61
C PHE A 446 16.41 -0.79 19.09
N ALA A 447 16.67 -1.86 19.86
CA ALA A 447 16.35 -1.90 21.28
C ALA A 447 17.15 -0.88 22.11
N SER A 448 18.38 -0.56 21.69
CA SER A 448 19.20 0.49 22.34
C SER A 448 18.87 1.92 21.87
N GLY A 449 17.99 2.08 20.88
CA GLY A 449 17.66 3.39 20.30
C GLY A 449 18.79 3.99 19.44
N SER A 450 19.75 3.19 18.97
CA SER A 450 20.87 3.69 18.17
C SER A 450 20.57 3.79 16.67
N VAL A 451 19.47 3.18 16.21
CA VAL A 451 19.00 3.27 14.81
C VAL A 451 18.12 4.50 14.65
N THR A 452 18.50 5.40 13.75
CA THR A 452 17.63 6.52 13.40
C THR A 452 16.48 6.07 12.52
N THR A 453 15.37 6.82 12.52
CA THR A 453 14.23 6.55 11.61
C THR A 453 14.68 6.57 10.15
N ARG A 454 15.57 7.51 9.78
CA ARG A 454 16.08 7.63 8.43
C ARG A 454 16.91 6.41 7.99
N ASP A 455 17.81 5.93 8.85
CA ASP A 455 18.61 4.74 8.55
C ASP A 455 17.72 3.49 8.38
N ALA A 456 16.69 3.38 9.24
CA ALA A 456 15.70 2.31 9.12
C ALA A 456 14.94 2.37 7.80
N TYR A 457 14.52 3.56 7.34
CA TYR A 457 13.82 3.73 6.07
C TYR A 457 14.71 3.40 4.87
N ILE A 458 15.99 3.81 4.89
CA ILE A 458 16.96 3.44 3.85
C ILE A 458 17.07 1.91 3.74
N ALA A 459 17.27 1.23 4.87
CA ALA A 459 17.39 -0.23 4.89
C ALA A 459 16.11 -0.93 4.43
N LEU A 460 14.94 -0.47 4.90
CA LEU A 460 13.63 -1.02 4.55
C LEU A 460 13.30 -0.85 3.06
N GLU A 461 13.40 0.36 2.53
CA GLU A 461 13.03 0.60 1.13
C GLU A 461 14.01 -0.08 0.18
N HIS A 462 15.29 -0.16 0.53
CA HIS A 462 16.27 -0.92 -0.24
C HIS A 462 15.91 -2.42 -0.30
N GLU A 463 15.54 -3.02 0.82
CA GLU A 463 15.15 -4.43 0.84
C GLU A 463 13.88 -4.67 0.03
N TRP A 464 12.87 -3.79 0.15
CA TRP A 464 11.65 -3.87 -0.66
C TRP A 464 11.93 -3.73 -2.17
N MET A 465 12.85 -2.87 -2.60
CA MET A 465 13.26 -2.76 -4.01
C MET A 465 13.90 -4.06 -4.50
N HIS A 466 14.73 -4.69 -3.67
CA HIS A 466 15.35 -5.96 -4.03
C HIS A 466 14.38 -7.14 -4.02
N LEU A 467 13.32 -7.15 -3.21
CA LEU A 467 12.28 -8.17 -3.30
C LEU A 467 11.57 -8.14 -4.67
N GLU A 468 11.40 -6.95 -5.25
CA GLU A 468 10.91 -6.84 -6.63
C GLU A 468 11.95 -7.35 -7.66
N THR A 469 13.23 -7.05 -7.46
CA THR A 469 14.33 -7.62 -8.27
C THR A 469 14.26 -9.15 -8.25
N LEU A 470 14.14 -9.75 -7.07
CA LEU A 470 14.01 -11.19 -6.90
C LEU A 470 12.73 -11.74 -7.57
N ALA A 471 11.64 -10.98 -7.55
CA ALA A 471 10.40 -11.40 -8.22
C ALA A 471 10.58 -11.53 -9.74
N TYR A 472 11.23 -10.57 -10.42
CA TYR A 472 11.46 -10.75 -11.85
C TYR A 472 12.54 -11.82 -12.17
N MET A 473 13.50 -12.04 -11.28
CA MET A 473 14.43 -13.18 -11.39
C MET A 473 13.67 -14.51 -11.29
N LEU A 474 12.72 -14.65 -10.37
CA LEU A 474 11.87 -15.83 -10.25
C LEU A 474 10.99 -16.04 -11.49
N ALA A 475 10.50 -14.98 -12.12
CA ALA A 475 9.78 -15.10 -13.38
C ALA A 475 10.67 -15.68 -14.51
N GLN A 476 11.95 -15.30 -14.55
CA GLN A 476 12.92 -15.85 -15.50
C GLN A 476 13.31 -17.29 -15.16
N GLU A 477 13.46 -17.65 -13.91
CA GLU A 477 13.68 -19.03 -13.46
C GLU A 477 12.50 -19.91 -13.85
N GLN A 478 11.26 -19.46 -13.62
CA GLN A 478 10.03 -20.13 -14.04
C GLN A 478 9.99 -20.37 -15.56
N ARG A 479 10.39 -19.36 -16.36
CA ARG A 479 10.49 -19.47 -17.82
C ARG A 479 11.51 -20.54 -18.24
N LEU A 480 12.73 -20.50 -17.69
CA LEU A 480 13.78 -21.44 -18.00
C LEU A 480 13.40 -22.89 -17.63
N SER A 481 12.76 -23.08 -16.49
CA SER A 481 12.25 -24.38 -16.05
C SER A 481 11.14 -24.92 -16.97
N PHE A 482 10.24 -24.02 -17.42
CA PHE A 482 9.20 -24.37 -18.39
C PHE A 482 9.81 -24.80 -19.74
N GLU A 483 10.79 -24.05 -20.28
CA GLU A 483 11.46 -24.36 -21.54
C GLU A 483 12.18 -25.71 -21.48
N LYS A 484 12.89 -26.01 -20.38
CA LYS A 484 13.55 -27.31 -20.15
C LYS A 484 12.56 -28.48 -20.14
N SER A 485 11.43 -28.30 -19.46
CA SER A 485 10.38 -29.32 -19.38
C SER A 485 9.74 -29.61 -20.74
N SER A 486 9.48 -28.56 -21.53
CA SER A 486 8.92 -28.69 -22.88
C SER A 486 9.88 -29.36 -23.85
N ALA A 487 11.19 -29.07 -23.78
CA ALA A 487 12.20 -29.72 -24.60
C ALA A 487 12.33 -31.22 -24.30
N ASN A 488 12.27 -31.60 -23.01
CA ASN A 488 12.31 -33.02 -22.62
C ASN A 488 11.07 -33.80 -23.09
N SER A 489 9.90 -33.17 -23.09
CA SER A 489 8.65 -33.79 -23.59
C SER A 489 8.72 -34.06 -25.09
N ASN A 490 9.32 -33.19 -25.87
CA ASN A 490 9.52 -33.35 -27.31
C ASN A 490 10.55 -34.46 -27.65
N ASN A 491 11.59 -34.61 -26.80
CA ASN A 491 12.58 -35.68 -26.97
C ASN A 491 12.02 -37.07 -26.62
N VAL A 492 11.06 -37.19 -25.73
CA VAL A 492 10.38 -38.46 -25.41
C VAL A 492 9.45 -38.89 -26.55
N GLN A 493 8.83 -37.95 -27.27
CA GLN A 493 7.99 -38.24 -28.43
C GLN A 493 8.80 -38.64 -29.67
N SER A 494 10.05 -38.19 -29.81
CA SER A 494 10.96 -38.51 -30.91
C SER A 494 11.73 -39.83 -30.71
N SER A 495 11.73 -40.41 -29.53
CA SER A 495 12.40 -41.70 -29.22
C SER A 495 11.49 -42.93 -29.41
N VAL A 496 10.25 -42.79 -29.86
CA VAL A 496 9.42 -43.88 -30.39
C VAL A 496 9.70 -43.93 -31.88
N SER A 497 10.94 -44.29 -32.26
CA SER A 497 11.28 -44.65 -33.60
C SER A 497 10.79 -46.05 -33.93
N PHE A 498 10.03 -46.15 -35.01
CA PHE A 498 9.72 -47.39 -35.70
C PHE A 498 10.99 -48.18 -35.95
N ASP A 499 11.08 -49.36 -35.37
CA ASP A 499 12.03 -50.40 -35.78
C ASP A 499 11.44 -51.11 -37.02
N SER A 500 11.96 -50.75 -38.19
CA SER A 500 11.68 -51.44 -39.44
C SER A 500 12.91 -52.26 -39.79
N SER A 501 12.85 -53.54 -39.49
CA SER A 501 13.66 -54.50 -40.26
C SER A 501 13.07 -55.92 -40.06
N SER A 502 12.55 -56.49 -41.09
CA SER A 502 13.05 -57.59 -41.91
C SER A 502 11.91 -58.28 -42.58
N ASP A 503 12.20 -58.45 -43.85
CA ASP A 503 11.59 -59.25 -44.93
C ASP A 503 11.10 -60.67 -44.54
N ASP A 504 10.06 -61.11 -45.13
CA ASP A 504 9.92 -62.17 -46.13
C ASP A 504 8.58 -62.98 -46.10
N GLU A 505 7.95 -62.92 -47.21
CA GLU A 505 7.25 -63.99 -47.96
C GLU A 505 6.02 -64.78 -47.43
N MET A 506 5.07 -64.73 -48.31
CA MET A 506 4.17 -65.77 -48.80
C MET A 506 2.76 -65.93 -48.20
N SER A 507 1.88 -65.50 -49.11
CA SER A 507 0.71 -66.26 -49.69
C SER A 507 -0.53 -66.59 -48.88
N ALA A 508 -1.57 -65.95 -49.38
CA ALA A 508 -2.86 -66.54 -49.79
C ALA A 508 -3.77 -67.28 -48.78
N LYS A 509 -4.93 -66.77 -48.62
CA LYS A 509 -6.29 -67.27 -48.91
C LYS A 509 -7.31 -66.79 -47.91
N ARG A 510 -8.26 -66.06 -48.46
CA ARG A 510 -9.71 -66.20 -48.43
C ARG A 510 -10.29 -67.14 -47.36
N GLU A 511 -11.22 -66.62 -46.54
CA GLU A 511 -12.66 -66.72 -46.83
C GLU A 511 -13.54 -66.10 -45.76
N ARG A 512 -14.69 -65.65 -46.21
CA ARG A 512 -15.82 -65.02 -45.51
C ARG A 512 -16.46 -65.87 -44.41
N SER A 513 -17.12 -65.32 -43.47
CA SER A 513 -18.58 -65.40 -43.21
C SER A 513 -19.00 -64.69 -41.96
N HIS A 514 -19.88 -63.81 -42.10
CA HIS A 514 -21.23 -63.57 -41.58
C HIS A 514 -21.62 -64.14 -40.21
N GLY A 515 -22.27 -63.27 -39.41
CA GLY A 515 -23.32 -63.68 -38.42
C GLY A 515 -23.49 -62.66 -37.33
N HIS A 516 -24.46 -61.80 -37.52
CA HIS A 516 -25.68 -61.48 -36.74
C HIS A 516 -25.71 -62.10 -35.31
N ALA A 517 -26.15 -61.47 -34.25
CA ALA A 517 -27.27 -60.56 -33.95
C ALA A 517 -27.45 -60.48 -32.43
N ASP A 518 -28.05 -59.37 -32.02
CA ASP A 518 -29.07 -59.19 -30.99
C ASP A 518 -28.84 -59.72 -29.56
N SER A 519 -28.97 -58.92 -28.55
CA SER A 519 -30.13 -58.31 -27.92
C SER A 519 -29.99 -58.16 -26.41
N GLN A 520 -30.42 -57.07 -25.96
CA GLN A 520 -31.24 -56.75 -24.77
C GLN A 520 -30.87 -57.32 -23.39
N GLY A 521 -30.94 -56.41 -22.42
CA GLY A 521 -31.57 -56.72 -21.13
C GLY A 521 -31.14 -55.94 -19.91
N ASN A 522 -31.86 -54.92 -19.63
CA ASN A 522 -32.32 -54.42 -18.33
C ASN A 522 -31.83 -54.98 -17.00
N GLY A 523 -31.74 -54.05 -16.03
CA GLY A 523 -32.10 -54.32 -14.62
C GLY A 523 -31.19 -53.63 -13.60
N VAL A 524 -31.53 -52.53 -13.16
CA VAL A 524 -32.12 -52.05 -11.88
C VAL A 524 -31.66 -52.84 -10.62
N THR A 525 -31.12 -52.16 -9.68
CA THR A 525 -31.49 -51.85 -8.27
C THR A 525 -30.33 -51.84 -7.27
N ASN A 526 -30.32 -50.76 -6.52
CA ASN A 526 -30.18 -50.55 -5.07
C ASN A 526 -29.31 -51.46 -4.18
N GLY A 527 -28.57 -50.75 -3.29
CA GLY A 527 -28.31 -51.27 -1.96
C GLY A 527 -27.02 -50.81 -1.31
N VAL A 528 -27.07 -49.77 -0.58
CA VAL A 528 -26.77 -49.46 0.82
C VAL A 528 -25.72 -50.35 1.54
N ALA A 529 -24.83 -49.60 2.20
CA ALA A 529 -24.28 -49.74 3.53
C ALA A 529 -22.89 -50.34 3.79
N ASN A 530 -22.09 -49.52 4.42
CA ASN A 530 -21.20 -49.74 5.58
C ASN A 530 -20.00 -50.68 5.53
N GLY A 531 -18.90 -50.12 5.97
CA GLY A 531 -17.97 -50.88 6.79
C GLY A 531 -16.47 -50.64 6.62
N ASN A 532 -15.94 -49.73 7.37
CA ASN A 532 -14.62 -49.75 8.04
C ASN A 532 -13.48 -50.72 7.66
N LYS A 533 -12.32 -50.16 7.55
CA LYS A 533 -11.01 -50.42 8.18
C LYS A 533 -9.82 -50.81 7.31
N HIS A 534 -8.81 -49.99 7.55
CA HIS A 534 -7.34 -50.19 7.64
C HIS A 534 -6.48 -50.47 6.41
N ALA A 535 -5.63 -49.48 6.16
CA ALA A 535 -4.16 -49.52 6.31
C ALA A 535 -3.30 -49.78 5.06
N ASN A 536 -2.29 -48.85 4.95
CA ASN A 536 -0.99 -48.96 4.30
C ASN A 536 -0.93 -48.71 2.77
N GLY A 537 -0.48 -47.54 2.41
CA GLY A 537 0.96 -47.20 2.20
C GLY A 537 1.34 -47.26 0.74
N ASN A 538 1.49 -46.18 0.08
CA ASN A 538 2.74 -45.71 -0.54
C ASN A 538 2.53 -44.42 -1.38
N SER A 539 3.39 -43.52 -1.11
CA SER A 539 3.80 -42.29 -1.76
C SER A 539 3.72 -42.25 -3.28
N ASN A 540 3.07 -41.21 -3.80
CA ASN A 540 3.56 -40.48 -4.97
C ASN A 540 3.26 -39.00 -4.76
N GLY A 541 4.35 -38.21 -4.65
CA GLY A 541 4.31 -36.79 -4.40
C GLY A 541 3.73 -36.02 -5.59
N GLY A 542 2.55 -35.50 -5.40
CA GLY A 542 2.03 -34.41 -6.17
C GLY A 542 2.51 -33.11 -5.55
N LEU A 543 3.31 -32.34 -6.26
CA LEU A 543 3.69 -30.98 -5.93
C LEU A 543 2.43 -30.11 -5.86
N ASN A 544 1.89 -29.96 -4.67
CA ASN A 544 0.91 -28.92 -4.38
C ASN A 544 1.65 -27.58 -4.39
N GLY A 545 1.36 -26.77 -5.41
CA GLY A 545 1.78 -25.40 -5.48
C GLY A 545 1.29 -24.64 -4.26
N HIS A 546 2.20 -24.35 -3.35
CA HIS A 546 1.95 -23.37 -2.30
C HIS A 546 1.80 -22.00 -2.97
N THR A 547 0.58 -21.51 -2.97
CA THR A 547 0.29 -20.11 -3.26
C THR A 547 1.12 -19.25 -2.31
N TYR A 548 2.00 -18.42 -2.87
CA TYR A 548 2.67 -17.33 -2.16
C TYR A 548 1.63 -16.26 -1.79
N ALA A 549 0.85 -16.54 -0.77
CA ALA A 549 -0.09 -15.60 -0.20
C ALA A 549 0.34 -15.34 1.24
N ASN A 550 1.16 -14.32 1.43
CA ASN A 550 1.15 -13.47 2.63
C ASN A 550 2.35 -12.53 2.57
N GLY A 551 2.13 -11.33 2.06
CA GLY A 551 3.07 -10.23 2.22
C GLY A 551 3.16 -9.21 1.07
N VAL A 552 2.82 -9.56 -0.16
CA VAL A 552 2.85 -8.63 -1.29
C VAL A 552 1.72 -8.94 -2.25
N SER A 553 0.50 -8.96 -1.77
CA SER A 553 -0.65 -8.93 -2.65
C SER A 553 -1.56 -7.78 -2.24
N HIS A 554 -1.39 -6.62 -2.88
CA HIS A 554 -2.58 -5.87 -3.20
C HIS A 554 -3.40 -6.80 -4.09
N SER A 555 -4.37 -7.49 -3.52
CA SER A 555 -5.38 -8.17 -4.31
C SER A 555 -6.10 -7.08 -5.10
N ILE A 556 -5.63 -6.84 -6.33
CA ILE A 556 -6.52 -6.30 -7.34
C ILE A 556 -7.55 -7.41 -7.50
N SER A 557 -8.65 -7.26 -6.76
CA SER A 557 -9.82 -8.09 -6.97
C SER A 557 -10.15 -8.01 -8.45
N ASP A 558 -10.20 -9.15 -9.13
CA ASP A 558 -10.73 -9.31 -10.51
C ASP A 558 -12.21 -8.88 -10.64
N SER A 559 -12.72 -8.07 -9.69
CA SER A 559 -14.13 -7.69 -9.55
C SER A 559 -14.58 -6.52 -10.43
N HIS A 560 -13.75 -5.99 -11.32
CA HIS A 560 -14.22 -4.99 -12.30
C HIS A 560 -14.49 -5.52 -13.70
N ILE A 561 -14.53 -6.85 -13.89
CA ILE A 561 -14.96 -7.47 -15.16
C ILE A 561 -16.06 -8.51 -14.88
N ASN A 562 -17.13 -8.15 -14.18
CA ASN A 562 -18.36 -8.92 -14.17
C ASN A 562 -19.55 -8.04 -14.56
N GLY A 563 -19.59 -7.69 -15.85
CA GLY A 563 -20.82 -7.41 -16.54
C GLY A 563 -21.36 -8.72 -17.10
N ASN A 564 -22.43 -9.22 -16.50
CA ASN A 564 -23.41 -10.19 -17.04
C ASN A 564 -22.92 -11.10 -18.19
N ALA A 565 -22.43 -12.29 -17.87
CA ALA A 565 -22.31 -13.35 -18.86
C ALA A 565 -23.12 -14.58 -18.43
N ASN A 566 -24.43 -14.52 -18.69
CA ASN A 566 -25.23 -15.71 -18.91
C ASN A 566 -25.54 -15.78 -20.41
N SER A 567 -24.75 -16.53 -21.16
CA SER A 567 -25.23 -17.29 -22.34
C SER A 567 -24.06 -18.05 -23.01
N ARG A 568 -24.18 -19.34 -23.01
CA ARG A 568 -23.82 -20.37 -24.03
C ARG A 568 -22.60 -20.17 -24.94
N SER A 569 -21.70 -21.15 -24.82
CA SER A 569 -20.63 -21.48 -25.75
C SER A 569 -20.97 -21.21 -27.24
N SER A 570 -20.14 -20.37 -27.83
CA SER A 570 -19.81 -20.46 -29.27
C SER A 570 -18.45 -19.76 -29.43
N ASN A 571 -17.52 -20.42 -30.14
CA ASN A 571 -16.24 -19.89 -30.56
C ASN A 571 -16.43 -18.56 -31.32
N GLY A 572 -16.30 -17.46 -30.64
CA GLY A 572 -16.36 -16.14 -31.21
C GLY A 572 -15.22 -15.32 -30.64
N HIS A 573 -14.23 -15.00 -31.47
CA HIS A 573 -13.24 -13.95 -31.21
C HIS A 573 -13.99 -12.67 -30.85
N MET A 574 -13.92 -12.24 -29.58
CA MET A 574 -14.32 -10.87 -29.22
C MET A 574 -13.37 -9.89 -29.91
N PRO A 575 -13.87 -8.90 -30.65
CA PRO A 575 -13.00 -7.88 -31.25
C PRO A 575 -12.25 -7.13 -30.15
N LEU A 576 -10.94 -7.04 -30.29
CA LEU A 576 -10.08 -6.19 -29.45
C LEU A 576 -10.59 -4.75 -29.54
N GLN A 577 -11.13 -4.22 -28.45
CA GLN A 577 -11.34 -2.77 -28.34
C GLN A 577 -9.95 -2.12 -28.21
N SER A 578 -9.55 -1.37 -29.22
CA SER A 578 -8.37 -0.50 -29.15
C SER A 578 -8.53 0.49 -27.98
N ALA A 579 -7.43 0.79 -27.26
CA ALA A 579 -7.46 1.81 -26.25
C ALA A 579 -7.93 3.14 -26.86
N SER A 580 -8.89 3.82 -26.22
CA SER A 580 -9.26 5.17 -26.63
C SER A 580 -8.16 6.16 -26.28
N MET A 581 -7.93 7.15 -27.13
CA MET A 581 -7.01 8.26 -26.83
C MET A 581 -7.74 9.28 -25.98
N ILE A 582 -7.12 9.66 -24.86
CA ILE A 582 -7.63 10.64 -23.90
C ILE A 582 -6.83 11.91 -24.07
N GLN A 583 -7.53 13.05 -24.25
CA GLN A 583 -6.91 14.37 -24.31
C GLN A 583 -6.51 14.81 -22.89
N ILE A 584 -5.23 15.04 -22.65
CA ILE A 584 -4.71 15.66 -21.44
C ILE A 584 -4.50 17.14 -21.71
N PRO A 585 -5.20 18.04 -21.02
CA PRO A 585 -5.05 19.48 -21.22
C PRO A 585 -3.69 19.96 -20.73
N ALA A 586 -3.16 21.02 -21.39
CA ALA A 586 -1.97 21.71 -20.93
C ALA A 586 -2.12 22.16 -19.47
N GLY A 587 -1.00 22.25 -18.75
CA GLY A 587 -0.99 22.73 -17.38
C GLY A 587 0.36 22.54 -16.72
N ASP A 588 0.50 23.13 -15.54
CA ASP A 588 1.75 23.10 -14.79
C ASP A 588 1.83 21.85 -13.91
N ILE A 589 3.04 21.31 -13.78
CA ILE A 589 3.39 20.22 -12.87
C ILE A 589 4.60 20.61 -12.03
N THR A 590 4.81 19.92 -10.94
CA THR A 590 5.99 20.11 -10.09
C THR A 590 6.65 18.76 -9.87
N LEU A 591 7.87 18.58 -10.35
CA LEU A 591 8.70 17.41 -10.07
C LEU A 591 9.40 17.54 -8.72
N GLY A 592 9.73 16.41 -8.14
CA GLY A 592 10.51 16.35 -6.91
C GLY A 592 9.72 16.66 -5.64
N ILE A 593 10.42 16.63 -4.52
CA ILE A 593 9.86 16.81 -3.16
C ILE A 593 10.79 17.71 -2.32
N ASP A 594 10.26 18.31 -1.26
CA ASP A 594 11.03 19.09 -0.29
C ASP A 594 12.17 18.26 0.32
N THR A 595 13.36 18.87 0.37
CA THR A 595 14.61 18.21 0.83
C THR A 595 14.78 18.15 2.34
N ASP A 596 13.88 18.72 3.16
CA ASP A 596 14.05 18.72 4.61
C ASP A 596 14.07 17.28 5.17
N PRO A 597 15.26 16.73 5.51
CA PRO A 597 15.37 15.33 5.91
C PRO A 597 14.78 15.05 7.30
N SER A 598 14.46 16.09 8.08
CA SER A 598 13.82 15.96 9.39
C SER A 598 12.33 15.74 9.28
N LYS A 599 11.73 16.10 8.15
CA LYS A 599 10.27 16.03 7.94
C LYS A 599 9.82 14.81 7.19
N ASN A 600 10.69 14.22 6.34
CA ASN A 600 10.24 13.27 5.36
C ASN A 600 11.39 12.39 4.90
N PHE A 601 11.09 11.13 4.56
CA PHE A 601 12.01 10.28 3.82
C PHE A 601 11.75 10.40 2.32
N ALA A 602 12.82 10.64 1.59
CA ALA A 602 12.87 10.57 0.13
C ALA A 602 14.29 10.14 -0.28
N TRP A 603 14.41 9.44 -1.40
CA TRP A 603 15.70 9.19 -2.04
C TRP A 603 16.22 10.49 -2.66
N ASP A 604 17.53 10.59 -2.84
CA ASP A 604 18.18 11.79 -3.35
C ASP A 604 17.68 12.21 -4.73
N ASN A 605 17.38 11.25 -5.62
CA ASN A 605 16.85 11.52 -6.95
C ASN A 605 15.41 12.05 -6.99
N GLU A 606 14.71 11.98 -5.84
CA GLU A 606 13.40 12.59 -5.68
C GLU A 606 13.49 14.08 -5.30
N CYS A 607 14.69 14.58 -5.04
CA CYS A 607 14.99 15.90 -4.47
C CYS A 607 15.88 16.74 -5.41
N PRO A 608 15.80 18.08 -5.29
CA PRO A 608 14.81 18.90 -4.57
C PRO A 608 13.51 19.09 -5.37
N GLN A 609 12.47 19.62 -4.69
CA GLN A 609 11.27 20.07 -5.38
C GLN A 609 11.61 21.18 -6.39
N GLN A 610 11.17 20.99 -7.63
CA GLN A 610 11.41 21.92 -8.73
C GLN A 610 10.38 23.05 -8.74
N THR A 611 10.71 24.14 -9.43
CA THR A 611 9.70 25.15 -9.79
C THR A 611 8.68 24.56 -10.74
N PRO A 612 7.42 25.03 -10.71
CA PRO A 612 6.41 24.55 -11.65
C PRO A 612 6.86 24.66 -13.09
N GLN A 613 6.62 23.61 -13.87
CA GLN A 613 6.96 23.49 -15.28
C GLN A 613 5.69 23.31 -16.09
N HIS A 614 5.59 23.99 -17.22
CA HIS A 614 4.44 23.88 -18.11
C HIS A 614 4.56 22.68 -19.04
N VAL A 615 3.54 21.83 -19.07
CA VAL A 615 3.39 20.70 -19.99
C VAL A 615 2.30 21.05 -21.00
N SER A 616 2.64 20.97 -22.27
CA SER A 616 1.68 21.19 -23.37
C SER A 616 0.61 20.11 -23.38
N SER A 617 -0.52 20.37 -24.05
CA SER A 617 -1.56 19.36 -24.21
C SER A 617 -1.07 18.20 -25.08
N PHE A 618 -1.49 16.99 -24.75
CA PHE A 618 -1.14 15.76 -25.50
C PHE A 618 -2.26 14.74 -25.41
N GLN A 619 -2.19 13.71 -26.21
CA GLN A 619 -3.09 12.57 -26.13
C GLN A 619 -2.37 11.35 -25.55
N ILE A 620 -3.07 10.59 -24.71
CA ILE A 620 -2.57 9.37 -24.11
C ILE A 620 -3.59 8.22 -24.24
N ALA A 621 -3.10 7.01 -24.44
CA ALA A 621 -3.95 5.84 -24.44
C ALA A 621 -4.62 5.64 -23.04
N SER A 622 -5.93 5.38 -23.02
CA SER A 622 -6.72 5.23 -21.80
C SER A 622 -6.28 4.06 -20.90
N ARG A 623 -5.54 3.09 -21.43
CA ARG A 623 -4.95 1.95 -20.72
C ARG A 623 -3.58 1.59 -21.31
N PRO A 624 -2.76 0.80 -20.59
CA PRO A 624 -1.49 0.29 -21.13
C PRO A 624 -1.72 -0.62 -22.34
N ILE A 625 -0.67 -0.80 -23.14
CA ILE A 625 -0.65 -1.79 -24.21
C ILE A 625 -0.78 -3.18 -23.62
N SER A 626 -1.74 -3.93 -24.14
CA SER A 626 -2.05 -5.29 -23.70
C SER A 626 -1.17 -6.34 -24.38
N ASN A 627 -1.09 -7.52 -23.77
CA ASN A 627 -0.45 -8.69 -24.40
C ASN A 627 -1.00 -9.00 -25.80
N ALA A 628 -2.30 -8.80 -26.03
CA ALA A 628 -2.92 -9.03 -27.32
C ALA A 628 -2.46 -8.04 -28.41
N GLU A 629 -2.33 -6.77 -28.05
CA GLU A 629 -1.84 -5.72 -28.99
C GLU A 629 -0.37 -5.96 -29.30
N TYR A 630 0.42 -6.27 -28.26
CA TYR A 630 1.84 -6.55 -28.44
C TYR A 630 2.08 -7.84 -29.25
N TYR A 631 1.23 -8.86 -29.12
CA TYR A 631 1.29 -10.08 -29.92
C TYR A 631 1.16 -9.80 -31.43
N LYS A 632 0.28 -8.87 -31.81
CA LYS A 632 0.17 -8.44 -33.23
C LYS A 632 1.48 -7.87 -33.75
N PHE A 633 2.11 -6.97 -32.99
CA PHE A 633 3.41 -6.41 -33.35
C PHE A 633 4.50 -7.49 -33.40
N ALA A 634 4.66 -8.22 -32.30
CA ALA A 634 5.79 -9.12 -32.11
C ALA A 634 5.73 -10.36 -33.00
N VAL A 635 4.55 -10.96 -33.15
CA VAL A 635 4.37 -12.28 -33.76
C VAL A 635 3.71 -12.17 -35.14
N GLU A 636 2.54 -11.51 -35.23
CA GLU A 636 1.80 -11.45 -36.50
C GLU A 636 2.51 -10.54 -37.52
N CYS A 637 2.97 -9.36 -37.11
CA CYS A 637 3.71 -8.42 -37.95
C CYS A 637 5.21 -8.66 -37.97
N ARG A 638 5.75 -9.58 -37.16
CA ARG A 638 7.18 -9.87 -37.03
C ARG A 638 8.01 -8.62 -36.72
N GLY A 639 7.52 -7.79 -35.82
CA GLY A 639 8.07 -6.46 -35.52
C GLY A 639 9.56 -6.46 -35.14
N TYR A 640 10.04 -7.53 -34.51
CA TYR A 640 11.47 -7.68 -34.18
C TYR A 640 12.38 -7.91 -35.40
N GLU A 641 11.81 -8.24 -36.55
CA GLU A 641 12.54 -8.43 -37.80
C GLU A 641 12.52 -7.19 -38.69
N GLN A 642 11.67 -6.19 -38.37
CA GLN A 642 11.46 -4.97 -39.15
C GLN A 642 12.39 -3.87 -38.61
N GLU A 643 13.56 -3.68 -39.24
CA GLU A 643 14.60 -2.73 -38.76
C GLU A 643 14.11 -1.29 -38.69
N GLU A 644 13.12 -0.92 -39.52
CA GLU A 644 12.56 0.41 -39.62
C GLU A 644 11.90 0.93 -38.30
N TYR A 645 11.47 0.04 -37.39
CA TYR A 645 10.87 0.41 -36.12
C TYR A 645 11.89 0.55 -34.98
N TRP A 646 13.16 0.17 -35.24
CA TRP A 646 14.17 0.09 -34.20
C TRP A 646 15.29 1.08 -34.42
N LYS A 647 15.85 1.61 -33.34
CA LYS A 647 17.19 2.16 -33.43
C LYS A 647 18.19 1.03 -33.60
N ALA A 648 19.20 1.25 -34.46
CA ALA A 648 20.17 0.20 -34.83
C ALA A 648 20.91 -0.41 -33.61
N GLU A 649 21.22 0.43 -32.62
CA GLU A 649 21.86 0.03 -31.36
C GLU A 649 20.97 -0.88 -30.50
N ASP A 650 19.67 -0.56 -30.39
CA ASP A 650 18.69 -1.30 -29.60
C ASP A 650 18.47 -2.70 -30.17
N LEU A 651 18.27 -2.74 -31.49
CA LEU A 651 18.07 -4.01 -32.21
C LEU A 651 19.32 -4.91 -32.15
N ALA A 652 20.51 -4.31 -32.19
CA ALA A 652 21.76 -5.04 -32.06
C ALA A 652 21.90 -5.68 -30.67
N CYS A 653 21.49 -4.97 -29.62
CA CYS A 653 21.50 -5.48 -28.24
C CYS A 653 20.51 -6.65 -28.08
N LEU A 654 19.28 -6.52 -28.57
CA LEU A 654 18.26 -7.57 -28.51
C LEU A 654 18.61 -8.81 -29.30
N ARG A 655 19.23 -8.65 -30.48
CA ARG A 655 19.70 -9.76 -31.30
C ARG A 655 20.85 -10.55 -30.62
N LYS A 656 21.72 -9.88 -29.87
CA LYS A 656 22.76 -10.56 -29.06
C LYS A 656 22.13 -11.41 -27.96
N ALA A 657 21.03 -10.94 -27.36
CA ALA A 657 20.29 -11.67 -26.32
C ALA A 657 19.49 -12.87 -26.87
N THR A 658 19.53 -13.16 -28.19
CA THR A 658 18.88 -14.27 -28.89
C THR A 658 17.36 -14.34 -28.71
N LYS A 659 16.70 -13.23 -28.29
CA LYS A 659 15.28 -13.20 -28.02
C LYS A 659 14.57 -12.18 -28.89
N LEU A 660 13.59 -12.68 -29.64
CA LEU A 660 12.73 -11.87 -30.52
C LEU A 660 11.28 -11.84 -29.98
N CYS A 661 11.14 -11.76 -28.68
CA CYS A 661 9.87 -11.61 -27.97
C CYS A 661 10.13 -11.06 -26.56
N PRO A 662 9.10 -10.53 -25.86
CA PRO A 662 9.24 -10.07 -24.48
C PRO A 662 9.90 -11.10 -23.56
N ALA A 663 10.76 -10.66 -22.65
CA ALA A 663 11.54 -11.56 -21.78
C ALA A 663 10.67 -12.46 -20.88
N THR A 664 9.42 -12.08 -20.66
CA THR A 664 8.44 -12.86 -19.90
C THR A 664 7.69 -13.88 -20.77
N TRP A 665 7.94 -13.95 -22.08
CA TRP A 665 7.27 -14.85 -22.99
C TRP A 665 8.13 -16.04 -23.41
N THR A 666 7.48 -17.17 -23.71
CA THR A 666 8.05 -18.27 -24.48
C THR A 666 7.11 -18.57 -25.65
N VAL A 667 7.67 -18.52 -26.86
CA VAL A 667 6.98 -18.91 -28.09
C VAL A 667 7.39 -20.35 -28.42
N GLN A 668 6.46 -21.29 -28.41
CA GLN A 668 6.71 -22.69 -28.75
C GLN A 668 6.71 -22.92 -30.27
N ALA A 669 7.26 -24.05 -30.70
CA ALA A 669 7.39 -24.39 -32.11
C ALA A 669 6.01 -24.56 -32.83
N ASP A 670 4.95 -24.85 -32.06
CA ASP A 670 3.57 -24.92 -32.55
C ASP A 670 2.87 -23.54 -32.61
N GLY A 671 3.56 -22.48 -32.29
CA GLY A 671 3.05 -21.12 -32.27
C GLY A 671 2.31 -20.72 -30.97
N GLN A 672 2.19 -21.61 -29.97
CA GLN A 672 1.62 -21.24 -28.68
C GLN A 672 2.58 -20.34 -27.93
N VAL A 673 2.03 -19.31 -27.26
CA VAL A 673 2.78 -18.38 -26.45
C VAL A 673 2.37 -18.50 -25.00
N PHE A 674 3.36 -18.61 -24.10
CA PHE A 674 3.19 -18.63 -22.65
C PHE A 674 3.79 -17.37 -22.05
N VAL A 675 3.12 -16.84 -21.04
CA VAL A 675 3.55 -15.68 -20.23
C VAL A 675 3.96 -16.19 -18.86
N HIS A 676 5.18 -15.86 -18.43
CA HIS A 676 5.77 -16.30 -17.18
C HIS A 676 5.74 -15.18 -16.14
N ARG A 677 5.38 -15.57 -14.93
CA ARG A 677 5.38 -14.74 -13.72
C ARG A 677 6.01 -15.55 -12.58
N PRO A 678 6.37 -14.95 -11.44
CA PRO A 678 6.88 -15.71 -10.30
C PRO A 678 5.97 -16.88 -9.95
N GLY A 679 6.50 -18.11 -10.02
CA GLY A 679 5.79 -19.35 -9.69
C GLY A 679 4.63 -19.75 -10.62
N LYS A 680 4.42 -19.06 -11.75
CA LYS A 680 3.28 -19.31 -12.63
C LYS A 680 3.62 -19.11 -14.10
N SER A 681 3.18 -20.05 -14.94
CA SER A 681 3.13 -19.89 -16.41
C SER A 681 1.68 -19.93 -16.86
N ALA A 682 1.28 -19.00 -17.72
CA ALA A 682 -0.07 -18.90 -18.24
C ALA A 682 -0.05 -18.89 -19.78
N LEU A 683 -1.00 -19.56 -20.42
CA LEU A 683 -1.18 -19.43 -21.86
C LEU A 683 -1.58 -17.98 -22.19
N LEU A 684 -0.96 -17.37 -23.18
CA LEU A 684 -1.23 -15.99 -23.60
C LEU A 684 -2.72 -15.71 -23.77
N ALA A 685 -3.46 -16.65 -24.35
CA ALA A 685 -4.90 -16.55 -24.55
C ALA A 685 -5.70 -16.26 -23.26
N SER A 686 -5.19 -16.67 -22.09
CA SER A 686 -5.83 -16.42 -20.79
C SER A 686 -5.47 -15.07 -20.17
N VAL A 687 -4.46 -14.37 -20.69
CA VAL A 687 -3.94 -13.11 -20.15
C VAL A 687 -3.86 -12.00 -21.21
N MET A 688 -4.60 -12.12 -22.28
CA MET A 688 -4.59 -11.22 -23.45
C MET A 688 -4.82 -9.76 -23.10
N GLN A 689 -5.70 -9.46 -22.15
CA GLN A 689 -6.08 -8.10 -21.76
C GLN A 689 -5.13 -7.48 -20.73
N GLN A 690 -4.25 -8.28 -20.14
CA GLN A 690 -3.28 -7.75 -19.16
C GLN A 690 -2.18 -6.97 -19.89
N ALA A 691 -1.60 -5.98 -19.21
CA ALA A 691 -0.48 -5.22 -19.73
C ALA A 691 0.71 -6.12 -20.09
N VAL A 692 1.33 -5.86 -21.22
CA VAL A 692 2.62 -6.45 -21.57
C VAL A 692 3.74 -5.77 -20.78
N TRP A 693 4.74 -6.54 -20.38
CA TRP A 693 5.97 -6.04 -19.76
C TRP A 693 7.14 -6.23 -20.71
N VAL A 694 7.82 -5.12 -20.99
CA VAL A 694 8.87 -5.04 -22.03
C VAL A 694 9.94 -4.03 -21.61
N SER A 695 11.09 -4.02 -22.30
CA SER A 695 12.08 -2.94 -22.19
C SER A 695 11.58 -1.63 -22.83
N LEU A 696 12.24 -0.50 -22.54
CA LEU A 696 11.93 0.76 -23.19
C LEU A 696 12.20 0.71 -24.70
N ALA A 697 13.26 0.02 -25.12
CA ALA A 697 13.57 -0.16 -26.55
C ALA A 697 12.43 -0.87 -27.29
N GLU A 698 11.89 -1.93 -26.69
CA GLU A 698 10.73 -2.66 -27.20
C GLU A 698 9.45 -1.80 -27.22
N ALA A 699 9.24 -0.99 -26.19
CA ALA A 699 8.12 -0.05 -26.10
C ALA A 699 8.19 1.03 -27.19
N GLN A 700 9.39 1.58 -27.44
CA GLN A 700 9.63 2.59 -28.48
C GLN A 700 9.40 2.01 -29.88
N ALA A 701 9.90 0.81 -30.16
CA ALA A 701 9.66 0.13 -31.44
C ALA A 701 8.18 -0.13 -31.70
N PHE A 702 7.43 -0.56 -30.69
CA PHE A 702 5.99 -0.70 -30.80
C PHE A 702 5.30 0.64 -31.07
N CYS A 703 5.70 1.71 -30.38
CA CYS A 703 5.12 3.04 -30.57
C CYS A 703 5.38 3.57 -31.98
N GLU A 704 6.58 3.34 -32.54
CA GLU A 704 6.92 3.71 -33.91
C GLU A 704 6.00 2.97 -34.91
N TRP A 705 5.85 1.65 -34.75
CA TRP A 705 4.91 0.84 -35.55
C TRP A 705 3.47 1.34 -35.45
N ALA A 706 3.03 1.78 -34.27
CA ALA A 706 1.66 2.22 -34.00
C ALA A 706 1.41 3.71 -34.32
N GLY A 707 2.42 4.46 -34.77
CA GLY A 707 2.33 5.88 -35.10
C GLY A 707 2.13 6.78 -33.89
N GLY A 708 2.93 6.57 -32.83
CA GLY A 708 2.96 7.36 -31.62
C GLY A 708 4.32 7.30 -30.94
N ARG A 709 4.37 7.71 -29.67
CA ARG A 709 5.61 7.73 -28.86
C ARG A 709 5.33 7.30 -27.40
N VAL A 710 6.39 7.01 -26.65
CA VAL A 710 6.34 6.86 -25.20
C VAL A 710 6.28 8.25 -24.57
N MET A 711 5.53 8.40 -23.45
CA MET A 711 5.39 9.67 -22.73
C MET A 711 6.69 10.09 -22.04
N THR A 712 6.83 11.36 -21.68
CA THR A 712 7.88 11.87 -20.80
C THR A 712 7.50 11.74 -19.32
N GLU A 713 8.45 11.96 -18.39
CA GLU A 713 8.17 12.00 -16.96
C GLU A 713 7.20 13.15 -16.62
N GLU A 714 7.35 14.30 -17.25
CA GLU A 714 6.49 15.46 -17.07
C GLU A 714 5.05 15.18 -17.55
N GLU A 715 4.91 14.48 -18.67
CA GLU A 715 3.60 14.06 -19.19
C GLU A 715 2.94 13.03 -18.29
N TYR A 716 3.72 12.09 -17.71
CA TYR A 716 3.19 11.17 -16.69
C TYR A 716 2.61 11.94 -15.50
N GLU A 717 3.37 12.89 -14.96
CA GLU A 717 2.92 13.70 -13.83
C GLU A 717 1.68 14.53 -14.17
N ARG A 718 1.62 15.08 -15.38
CA ARG A 718 0.45 15.83 -15.86
C ARG A 718 -0.78 14.95 -16.04
N ALA A 719 -0.61 13.76 -16.58
CA ALA A 719 -1.68 12.78 -16.71
C ALA A 719 -2.17 12.31 -15.34
N ALA A 720 -1.27 12.03 -14.41
CA ALA A 720 -1.61 11.63 -13.03
C ALA A 720 -2.37 12.73 -12.28
N GLU A 721 -2.04 13.99 -12.49
CA GLU A 721 -2.78 15.11 -11.89
C GLU A 721 -4.18 15.24 -12.50
N HIS A 722 -4.30 15.14 -13.82
CA HIS A 722 -5.58 15.23 -14.52
C HIS A 722 -6.54 14.10 -14.15
N THR A 723 -6.02 12.88 -14.02
CA THR A 723 -6.85 11.69 -13.77
C THR A 723 -7.19 11.46 -12.31
N ARG A 724 -6.58 12.20 -11.41
CA ARG A 724 -6.76 12.10 -9.96
C ARG A 724 -8.22 12.05 -9.52
N TYR A 725 -9.11 12.70 -10.28
CA TYR A 725 -10.52 12.84 -9.93
C TYR A 725 -11.50 12.18 -10.90
N ASN A 726 -11.07 11.62 -12.02
CA ASN A 726 -11.97 11.15 -13.08
C ASN A 726 -11.73 9.74 -13.62
N ASN A 727 -10.67 9.05 -13.18
CA ASN A 727 -10.31 7.68 -13.60
C ASN A 727 -10.34 7.47 -15.14
N SER A 728 -10.10 8.51 -15.93
CA SER A 728 -10.15 8.41 -17.40
C SER A 728 -8.96 7.64 -17.98
N VAL A 729 -7.84 7.59 -17.26
CA VAL A 729 -6.65 6.80 -17.62
C VAL A 729 -6.50 5.69 -16.58
N LEU A 730 -6.70 4.44 -17.02
CA LEU A 730 -6.69 3.26 -16.15
C LEU A 730 -5.26 2.78 -15.90
N ASP A 731 -4.99 2.27 -14.71
CA ASP A 731 -3.71 1.62 -14.33
C ASP A 731 -2.46 2.49 -14.57
N LEU A 732 -2.56 3.81 -14.43
CA LEU A 732 -1.39 4.68 -14.60
C LEU A 732 -0.35 4.44 -13.49
N GLU A 733 -0.81 4.31 -12.23
CA GLU A 733 0.06 4.14 -11.07
C GLU A 733 0.32 2.66 -10.70
N HIS A 734 -0.41 1.69 -11.32
CA HIS A 734 -0.37 0.28 -10.92
C HIS A 734 -0.27 -0.68 -12.12
N GLY A 735 -0.03 -1.98 -11.82
CA GLY A 735 -0.08 -3.05 -12.84
C GLY A 735 1.21 -3.22 -13.66
N GLY A 736 2.25 -2.53 -13.32
CA GLY A 736 3.57 -2.48 -13.94
C GLY A 736 4.12 -1.05 -13.85
N TRP A 737 5.42 -0.90 -13.70
CA TRP A 737 6.06 0.41 -13.85
C TRP A 737 5.72 0.98 -15.22
N GLU A 738 5.47 2.27 -15.30
CA GLU A 738 5.17 2.95 -16.57
C GLU A 738 6.46 3.53 -17.15
N TRP A 739 6.90 3.06 -18.31
CA TRP A 739 8.05 3.62 -19.00
C TRP A 739 7.84 5.08 -19.39
N THR A 740 8.86 5.89 -19.16
CA THR A 740 8.98 7.22 -19.75
C THR A 740 10.15 7.29 -20.72
N SER A 741 10.11 8.24 -21.65
CA SER A 741 11.21 8.53 -22.56
C SER A 741 12.26 9.49 -21.96
N THR A 742 12.08 9.89 -20.70
CA THR A 742 12.96 10.82 -20.00
C THR A 742 14.20 10.09 -19.50
N PRO A 743 15.43 10.48 -19.93
CA PRO A 743 16.65 9.97 -19.37
C PRO A 743 16.71 10.21 -17.85
N PHE A 744 17.24 9.24 -17.10
CA PHE A 744 17.45 9.40 -15.68
C PHE A 744 18.62 10.36 -15.45
N ALA A 745 18.30 11.56 -14.99
CA ALA A 745 19.22 12.65 -14.76
C ALA A 745 18.90 13.34 -13.41
N PRO A 746 19.89 14.04 -12.81
CA PRO A 746 19.66 14.76 -11.57
C PRO A 746 18.67 15.90 -11.77
N LEU A 747 17.78 16.10 -10.79
CA LEU A 747 16.96 17.30 -10.72
C LEU A 747 17.84 18.52 -10.47
N LYS A 748 17.41 19.70 -10.94
CA LYS A 748 18.20 20.93 -10.77
C LYS A 748 18.36 21.23 -9.27
N GLY A 749 19.63 21.31 -8.81
CA GLY A 749 19.95 21.50 -7.39
C GLY A 749 20.06 20.17 -6.62
N PHE A 750 20.19 19.05 -7.33
CA PHE A 750 20.44 17.73 -6.74
C PHE A 750 21.67 17.73 -5.84
N GLU A 751 21.54 17.07 -4.70
CA GLU A 751 22.64 16.75 -3.80
C GLU A 751 22.54 15.26 -3.42
N ALA A 752 23.64 14.52 -3.60
CA ALA A 752 23.68 13.11 -3.24
C ALA A 752 23.49 12.92 -1.72
N MET A 753 22.72 11.91 -1.33
CA MET A 753 22.51 11.64 0.09
C MET A 753 23.80 11.13 0.75
N SER A 754 24.12 11.67 1.92
CA SER A 754 25.36 11.34 2.62
C SER A 754 25.45 9.88 3.08
N GLU A 755 24.31 9.27 3.36
CA GLU A 755 24.20 7.89 3.83
C GLU A 755 24.40 6.86 2.73
N TYR A 756 24.11 7.22 1.46
CA TYR A 756 24.25 6.36 0.29
C TYR A 756 24.48 7.18 -0.98
N PRO A 757 25.66 7.80 -1.14
CA PRO A 757 25.93 8.73 -2.25
C PRO A 757 25.79 8.09 -3.63
N GLU A 758 26.08 6.80 -3.73
CA GLU A 758 26.07 6.04 -4.99
C GLU A 758 24.65 5.65 -5.44
N TYR A 759 23.62 5.87 -4.63
CA TYR A 759 22.26 5.41 -4.96
C TYR A 759 21.77 5.90 -6.32
N SER A 760 22.04 7.16 -6.66
CA SER A 760 21.60 7.74 -7.94
C SER A 760 22.76 8.19 -8.82
N THR A 761 23.89 8.64 -8.22
CA THR A 761 24.96 9.27 -8.98
C THR A 761 25.62 8.34 -10.02
N ASP A 762 25.70 7.05 -9.70
CA ASP A 762 26.30 6.05 -10.59
C ASP A 762 25.43 5.77 -11.83
N PHE A 763 24.15 6.19 -11.81
CA PHE A 763 23.16 5.90 -12.84
C PHE A 763 22.74 7.13 -13.68
N PHE A 764 23.34 8.29 -13.43
CA PHE A 764 23.21 9.46 -14.29
C PHE A 764 24.15 9.35 -15.51
N ASP A 765 24.09 8.24 -16.20
CA ASP A 765 25.03 7.81 -17.24
C ASP A 765 24.49 7.99 -18.69
N GLY A 766 23.25 8.47 -18.82
CA GLY A 766 22.57 8.63 -20.12
C GLY A 766 22.01 7.32 -20.70
N CYS A 767 22.23 6.17 -20.04
CA CYS A 767 21.72 4.86 -20.48
C CYS A 767 20.46 4.45 -19.71
N HIS A 768 20.23 5.02 -18.49
CA HIS A 768 19.06 4.77 -17.67
C HIS A 768 17.93 5.75 -17.97
N TYR A 769 16.71 5.25 -17.86
CA TYR A 769 15.47 6.01 -18.09
C TYR A 769 14.52 5.87 -16.92
N VAL A 770 13.77 6.93 -16.68
CA VAL A 770 12.82 6.99 -15.57
C VAL A 770 11.62 6.09 -15.83
N VAL A 771 11.24 5.31 -14.83
CA VAL A 771 9.94 4.62 -14.76
C VAL A 771 9.14 5.11 -13.56
N LYS A 772 7.83 5.22 -13.72
CA LYS A 772 6.91 5.78 -12.72
C LYS A 772 5.81 4.78 -12.34
N GLY A 773 5.15 5.03 -11.24
CA GLY A 773 4.06 4.16 -10.76
C GLY A 773 4.55 2.98 -9.94
N SER A 774 4.06 1.78 -10.23
CA SER A 774 4.41 0.56 -9.47
C SER A 774 4.06 -0.72 -10.21
N SER A 775 4.81 -1.77 -9.95
CA SER A 775 4.46 -3.13 -10.36
C SER A 775 3.58 -3.82 -9.29
N PRO A 776 2.98 -4.99 -9.59
CA PRO A 776 2.26 -5.78 -8.59
C PRO A 776 3.13 -6.30 -7.43
N TYR A 777 4.45 -6.19 -7.55
CA TYR A 777 5.43 -6.64 -6.57
C TYR A 777 6.09 -5.49 -5.80
N THR A 778 5.72 -4.25 -6.11
CA THR A 778 6.24 -3.06 -5.45
C THR A 778 5.56 -2.87 -4.10
N HIS A 779 6.34 -2.72 -3.03
CA HIS A 779 5.79 -2.45 -1.70
C HIS A 779 5.12 -1.07 -1.62
N ALA A 780 4.05 -0.96 -0.82
CA ALA A 780 3.22 0.25 -0.70
C ALA A 780 4.00 1.52 -0.33
N SER A 781 5.10 1.40 0.45
CA SER A 781 5.95 2.54 0.82
C SER A 781 6.65 3.20 -0.36
N LEU A 782 6.96 2.43 -1.41
CA LEU A 782 7.60 2.92 -2.64
C LEU A 782 6.59 3.55 -3.61
N ILE A 783 5.29 3.34 -3.40
CA ILE A 783 4.25 3.88 -4.27
C ILE A 783 3.96 5.34 -3.90
N ARG A 784 4.75 6.24 -4.47
CA ARG A 784 4.61 7.69 -4.32
C ARG A 784 4.98 8.43 -5.60
N ARG A 785 4.29 9.53 -5.90
CA ARG A 785 4.49 10.28 -7.15
C ARG A 785 5.90 10.82 -7.31
N SER A 786 6.58 11.17 -6.21
CA SER A 786 7.96 11.64 -6.26
C SER A 786 8.97 10.54 -6.58
N PHE A 787 8.64 9.27 -6.32
CA PHE A 787 9.56 8.15 -6.54
C PHE A 787 9.92 8.01 -8.02
N ARG A 788 11.21 7.97 -8.28
CA ARG A 788 11.80 7.82 -9.62
C ARG A 788 12.61 6.54 -9.63
N ASN A 789 12.03 5.44 -10.10
CA ASN A 789 12.78 4.24 -10.38
C ASN A 789 13.39 4.35 -11.77
N TYR A 790 14.43 3.59 -12.05
CA TYR A 790 15.20 3.75 -13.30
C TYR A 790 15.79 2.40 -13.73
N TYR A 791 15.84 2.19 -15.03
CA TYR A 791 16.45 1.02 -15.66
C TYR A 791 17.07 1.40 -17.00
N GLN A 792 18.07 0.59 -17.43
CA GLN A 792 18.64 0.74 -18.77
C GLN A 792 17.57 0.48 -19.83
N LYS A 793 17.68 1.21 -20.92
CA LYS A 793 16.70 1.19 -22.01
C LYS A 793 16.43 -0.21 -22.57
N GLU A 794 17.47 -1.04 -22.67
CA GLU A 794 17.42 -2.38 -23.26
C GLU A 794 17.17 -3.49 -22.22
N TYR A 795 17.01 -3.16 -20.93
CA TYR A 795 16.83 -4.13 -19.87
C TYR A 795 15.40 -4.69 -19.87
N PRO A 796 15.18 -5.98 -20.30
CA PRO A 796 13.84 -6.45 -20.64
C PRO A 796 13.14 -7.19 -19.48
N TYR A 797 13.77 -7.30 -18.31
CA TYR A 797 13.31 -8.22 -17.26
C TYR A 797 12.36 -7.57 -16.26
N VAL A 798 12.32 -6.24 -16.21
CA VAL A 798 11.48 -5.49 -15.28
C VAL A 798 10.00 -5.62 -15.60
N PHE A 799 9.17 -5.54 -14.59
CA PHE A 799 7.72 -5.53 -14.74
C PHE A 799 7.25 -4.13 -15.15
N ALA A 800 7.68 -3.69 -16.34
CA ALA A 800 7.38 -2.36 -16.85
C ALA A 800 6.53 -2.42 -18.12
N LYS A 801 5.48 -1.65 -18.12
CA LYS A 801 4.50 -1.44 -19.18
C LYS A 801 4.67 -0.08 -19.82
N PHE A 802 3.90 0.19 -20.85
CA PHE A 802 3.94 1.50 -21.55
C PHE A 802 2.59 1.82 -22.18
N ARG A 803 2.46 3.09 -22.63
CA ARG A 803 1.30 3.59 -23.35
C ARG A 803 1.74 4.37 -24.58
N ILE A 804 0.85 4.42 -25.56
CA ILE A 804 1.03 5.31 -26.72
C ILE A 804 0.62 6.72 -26.32
N CYS A 805 1.50 7.67 -26.57
CA CYS A 805 1.23 9.11 -26.57
C CYS A 805 1.30 9.69 -27.98
N LYS A 806 0.58 10.77 -28.20
CA LYS A 806 0.63 11.57 -29.44
C LYS A 806 0.61 13.04 -29.07
N ASP A 807 1.32 13.84 -29.85
CA ASP A 807 1.23 15.28 -29.76
C ASP A 807 -0.16 15.74 -30.26
N THR A 808 -0.68 16.79 -29.71
CA THR A 808 -1.86 17.47 -30.27
C THR A 808 -1.38 18.47 -31.32
N GLU A 809 -1.96 18.41 -32.52
CA GLU A 809 -1.73 19.38 -33.60
C GLU A 809 -2.06 20.81 -33.17
#